data_7f46b66fb7a2013708dfdfc5d1e66205
#
_entry.id   7f46b66fb7a2013708dfdfc5d1e66205
#
_cell.length_a   1.000
_cell.length_b   1.000
_cell.length_c   1.000
_cell.angle_alpha   90.00
_cell.angle_beta   90.00
_cell.angle_gamma   90.00
#
_symmetry.space_group_name_H-M   'P 1'
#
loop_
_entity.id
_entity.type
_entity.pdbx_description
1 polymer ?
#
loop_
_entity_poly.entity_id
_entity_poly.type
_entity_poly.pdbx_seq_one_letter_code
_entity_poly.pdbx_strand_id
1 'polypeptide(L)'
;MKVIIRFAVSTFLIFAFFANALPCGPSYITPLFEYEHAPENPYENFAAGKIGILQPSQRRIVLIAAYRYLNGGGFSDAEQKALVEVWNAEFNNQPYEEENISETVKKWVEKRRSVVGKEEKPPEIYVEREYGGYDFFPNCTKNAFETAEKTLSDRIASHGSDDKDVKDWVKAQDTVFENCASGKATPGAPNEAMPEWMQKDRAYQVAAAEFYSLDYDSAKQHFAQIAQDYNSPWQETAEYLVGRTLIRQASLSKDKVKQQLIYTEAEQNLSNVAAKSSKFSDSARKMLGLIKYRLRPQERVRELAQIIATQGDGNFRQDLIDYNWLLDKFEKESLEAEEKRKEEFNKINDVANSNAEPINSLLSNVAKLPETDANSAVNELPVNRARTTNSSIETQQTEGDLKIEIYSEDYKETWTLYIPVNATDEEAFAKAETVIGKPLTDKMKEQVRLARKEAYRGRFEANNGAEYEGGYYGSESLSLSLLPDYLRLDDLTNWLFTFQVQGNEGYLYALSQYRQTNSNLWLLTAISKAEKSSTDLSRLLEAADKIDRNAAAYPTIAYHKARILMEQGKTAEARKLLDDILNSGLDLPISSRNKFLAQRAKLSETLDDYLKFAQLRPFAFDWDGTSGTIEDFIKQQKSWYTPESYPNQTREEYEKEVEENFKNERLWQDRTMFDGATINVMNQHFPLPVLLEAEKSPALPEYLHERFALAIWTRAVLLNDFATAAKIAPEVLKFHPELQELMDKINFAKTPLAKKRAALFLILKNPMLSPFLEDGLGKADNEFGNFDANDWWCAPYETEYDETTGKEVDVKLPPRPMFLTAAQSNAAQAEHKKLVAIGDAPNFMGEKVLEWARLAPTDKRV
;
A
#
# COMPACT_ATOMS: atom_id res chain seq x y z
N MET A 1 -57.27 14.61 -11.52
CA MET A 1 -56.60 13.31 -11.38
C MET A 1 -55.34 13.19 -12.23
N LYS A 2 -55.30 13.48 -13.53
CA LYS A 2 -54.07 13.40 -14.37
C LYS A 2 -52.95 14.41 -14.02
N VAL A 3 -53.29 15.56 -13.46
CA VAL A 3 -52.30 16.62 -13.05
C VAL A 3 -51.67 16.23 -11.70
N ILE A 4 -52.44 15.65 -10.77
CA ILE A 4 -51.95 15.21 -9.46
C ILE A 4 -51.01 14.04 -9.61
N ILE A 5 -51.27 13.14 -10.54
CA ILE A 5 -50.41 11.97 -10.83
C ILE A 5 -49.07 12.41 -11.44
N ARG A 6 -49.08 13.42 -12.32
CA ARG A 6 -47.83 13.99 -12.91
C ARG A 6 -46.98 14.69 -11.87
N PHE A 7 -47.58 15.40 -10.92
CA PHE A 7 -46.85 16.05 -9.83
C PHE A 7 -46.27 15.02 -8.85
N ALA A 8 -47.02 13.96 -8.49
CA ALA A 8 -46.54 12.90 -7.63
C ALA A 8 -45.43 12.09 -8.28
N VAL A 9 -45.49 11.80 -9.58
CA VAL A 9 -44.43 11.08 -10.30
C VAL A 9 -43.19 11.96 -10.49
N SER A 10 -43.35 13.28 -10.73
CA SER A 10 -42.18 14.17 -10.79
C SER A 10 -41.51 14.34 -9.43
N THR A 11 -42.28 14.43 -8.33
CA THR A 11 -41.73 14.51 -6.97
C THR A 11 -41.06 13.19 -6.54
N PHE A 12 -41.61 12.04 -6.96
CA PHE A 12 -41.00 10.73 -6.67
C PHE A 12 -39.74 10.50 -7.48
N LEU A 13 -39.67 10.97 -8.73
CA LEU A 13 -38.44 10.91 -9.54
C LEU A 13 -37.35 11.86 -8.98
N ILE A 14 -37.69 12.99 -8.42
CA ILE A 14 -36.72 13.88 -7.76
C ILE A 14 -36.20 13.25 -6.47
N PHE A 15 -37.05 12.58 -5.68
CA PHE A 15 -36.59 11.87 -4.47
C PHE A 15 -35.82 10.56 -4.76
N ALA A 16 -36.05 9.90 -5.90
CA ALA A 16 -35.31 8.68 -6.29
C ALA A 16 -33.88 8.98 -6.78
N PHE A 17 -33.59 10.23 -7.16
CA PHE A 17 -32.24 10.65 -7.55
C PHE A 17 -31.40 11.14 -6.36
N PHE A 18 -31.98 11.31 -5.17
CA PHE A 18 -31.22 11.70 -3.95
C PHE A 18 -30.76 10.50 -3.09
N ALA A 19 -31.07 9.29 -3.48
CA ALA A 19 -30.52 8.11 -2.83
C ALA A 19 -29.31 7.61 -3.62
N ASN A 20 -28.11 7.82 -3.08
CA ASN A 20 -26.82 7.26 -3.51
C ASN A 20 -26.11 7.88 -4.71
N ALA A 21 -26.09 9.19 -4.84
CA ALA A 21 -24.91 9.83 -5.37
C ALA A 21 -23.99 10.15 -4.17
N LEU A 22 -23.14 9.20 -3.81
CA LEU A 22 -21.86 9.56 -3.18
C LEU A 22 -21.15 10.36 -4.27
N PRO A 23 -20.91 11.66 -4.11
CA PRO A 23 -20.06 12.34 -5.05
C PRO A 23 -18.70 11.70 -4.92
N CYS A 24 -18.22 10.99 -5.95
CA CYS A 24 -16.81 10.88 -6.18
C CYS A 24 -16.34 12.32 -6.36
N GLY A 25 -15.82 12.93 -5.30
CA GLY A 25 -15.20 14.25 -5.40
C GLY A 25 -14.09 14.19 -6.45
N PRO A 26 -13.74 15.29 -7.09
CA PRO A 26 -12.58 15.32 -7.97
C PRO A 26 -11.36 14.88 -7.18
N SER A 27 -10.50 14.07 -7.79
CA SER A 27 -9.25 13.70 -7.18
C SER A 27 -8.32 14.91 -7.13
N TYR A 28 -7.95 15.30 -5.92
CA TYR A 28 -7.04 16.42 -5.71
C TYR A 28 -5.62 15.90 -5.52
N ILE A 29 -4.65 16.65 -6.02
CA ILE A 29 -3.25 16.40 -5.73
C ILE A 29 -2.97 16.90 -4.31
N THR A 30 -2.57 16.00 -3.42
CA THR A 30 -2.32 16.28 -2.01
C THR A 30 -0.83 16.27 -1.72
N PRO A 31 -0.25 17.33 -1.13
CA PRO A 31 1.16 17.37 -0.79
C PRO A 31 1.49 16.43 0.39
N LEU A 32 2.60 15.72 0.27
CA LEU A 32 3.12 14.81 1.29
C LEU A 32 4.32 15.44 1.99
N PHE A 33 4.24 15.55 3.32
CA PHE A 33 5.28 16.15 4.17
C PHE A 33 6.05 15.15 4.99
N GLU A 34 5.45 14.02 5.29
CA GLU A 34 6.02 12.92 6.06
C GLU A 34 5.65 11.59 5.42
N TYR A 35 6.57 10.63 5.46
CA TYR A 35 6.30 9.25 5.12
C TYR A 35 6.34 8.38 6.37
N GLU A 36 5.34 7.52 6.54
CA GLU A 36 5.28 6.60 7.66
C GLU A 36 5.81 5.21 7.31
N HIS A 37 5.52 4.70 6.12
CA HIS A 37 5.73 3.29 5.76
C HIS A 37 6.80 3.06 4.70
N ALA A 38 7.05 4.07 3.87
CA ALA A 38 8.01 4.03 2.76
C ALA A 38 9.13 5.05 2.95
N PRO A 39 10.23 5.00 2.18
CA PRO A 39 11.15 6.13 2.07
C PRO A 39 10.51 7.27 1.27
N GLU A 40 11.06 8.48 1.39
CA GLU A 40 10.61 9.57 0.51
C GLU A 40 11.09 9.39 -0.93
N ASN A 41 10.31 9.88 -1.88
CA ASN A 41 10.71 9.96 -3.28
C ASN A 41 11.75 11.07 -3.52
N PRO A 42 12.71 10.91 -4.43
CA PRO A 42 12.98 9.67 -5.18
C PRO A 42 13.68 8.61 -4.30
N TYR A 43 13.26 7.36 -4.43
CA TYR A 43 13.80 6.24 -3.63
C TYR A 43 15.29 6.02 -3.76
N GLU A 44 15.90 6.49 -4.84
CA GLU A 44 17.34 6.48 -5.10
C GLU A 44 18.13 7.16 -3.99
N ASN A 45 17.59 8.19 -3.37
CA ASN A 45 18.23 8.88 -2.25
C ASN A 45 18.41 7.96 -1.04
N PHE A 46 17.36 7.22 -0.68
CA PHE A 46 17.42 6.26 0.42
C PHE A 46 18.32 5.07 0.06
N ALA A 47 18.21 4.56 -1.18
CA ALA A 47 19.04 3.49 -1.69
C ALA A 47 20.54 3.87 -1.71
N ALA A 48 20.87 5.16 -1.84
CA ALA A 48 22.22 5.70 -1.75
C ALA A 48 22.69 6.03 -0.32
N GLY A 49 21.85 5.80 0.71
CA GLY A 49 22.21 5.94 2.11
C GLY A 49 21.69 7.19 2.81
N LYS A 50 20.89 8.02 2.17
CA LYS A 50 20.19 9.14 2.82
C LYS A 50 18.96 8.62 3.57
N ILE A 51 19.19 7.83 4.62
CA ILE A 51 18.10 7.12 5.31
C ILE A 51 17.27 8.01 6.26
N GLY A 52 17.78 9.18 6.65
CA GLY A 52 17.05 10.14 7.47
C GLY A 52 16.62 9.63 8.84
N ILE A 53 15.42 10.01 9.26
CA ILE A 53 14.80 9.56 10.52
C ILE A 53 14.02 8.27 10.26
N LEU A 54 14.48 7.19 10.86
CA LEU A 54 13.82 5.89 10.78
C LEU A 54 12.63 5.83 11.74
N GLN A 55 11.58 5.13 11.30
CA GLN A 55 10.36 4.92 12.08
C GLN A 55 10.04 3.42 12.19
N PRO A 56 9.54 2.95 13.35
CA PRO A 56 9.10 1.56 13.51
C PRO A 56 7.99 1.14 12.56
N SER A 57 7.18 2.09 12.08
CA SER A 57 6.10 1.90 11.10
C SER A 57 6.60 1.64 9.68
N GLN A 58 7.87 1.90 9.37
CA GLN A 58 8.41 1.62 8.05
C GLN A 58 8.39 0.12 7.74
N ARG A 59 8.05 -0.22 6.49
CA ARG A 59 8.03 -1.63 6.06
C ARG A 59 9.40 -2.28 6.18
N ARG A 60 9.44 -3.56 6.49
CA ARG A 60 10.70 -4.32 6.68
C ARG A 60 11.65 -4.20 5.52
N ILE A 61 11.12 -4.20 4.30
CA ILE A 61 11.93 -4.08 3.09
C ILE A 61 12.72 -2.75 3.00
N VAL A 62 12.25 -1.71 3.70
CA VAL A 62 12.97 -0.43 3.86
C VAL A 62 13.99 -0.52 4.99
N LEU A 63 13.57 -1.07 6.14
CA LEU A 63 14.42 -1.23 7.31
C LEU A 63 15.62 -2.15 7.06
N ILE A 64 15.45 -3.19 6.23
CA ILE A 64 16.54 -4.06 5.77
C ILE A 64 17.65 -3.25 5.10
N ALA A 65 17.29 -2.28 4.24
CA ALA A 65 18.28 -1.40 3.63
C ALA A 65 18.94 -0.48 4.66
N ALA A 66 18.16 0.10 5.57
CA ALA A 66 18.67 0.95 6.64
C ALA A 66 19.69 0.22 7.54
N TYR A 67 19.44 -1.06 7.86
CA TYR A 67 20.34 -1.86 8.69
C TYR A 67 21.78 -1.87 8.16
N ARG A 68 21.97 -2.03 6.85
CA ARG A 68 23.30 -2.09 6.24
C ARG A 68 24.05 -0.77 6.41
N TYR A 69 23.38 0.37 6.22
CA TYR A 69 23.95 1.71 6.44
C TYR A 69 24.25 1.98 7.91
N LEU A 70 23.37 1.54 8.81
CA LEU A 70 23.58 1.70 10.26
C LEU A 70 24.79 0.93 10.77
N ASN A 71 25.16 -0.16 10.10
CA ASN A 71 26.36 -0.95 10.38
C ASN A 71 27.60 -0.53 9.57
N GLY A 72 27.56 0.63 8.92
CA GLY A 72 28.68 1.18 8.16
C GLY A 72 28.93 0.52 6.81
N GLY A 73 27.99 -0.29 6.34
CA GLY A 73 27.99 -0.86 4.99
C GLY A 73 27.31 0.06 3.96
N GLY A 74 27.19 -0.43 2.75
CA GLY A 74 26.51 0.26 1.64
C GLY A 74 26.04 -0.75 0.58
N PHE A 75 25.48 -0.22 -0.50
CA PHE A 75 25.01 -1.02 -1.63
C PHE A 75 25.79 -0.65 -2.89
N SER A 76 26.10 -1.63 -3.72
CA SER A 76 26.57 -1.40 -5.08
C SER A 76 25.47 -0.76 -5.95
N ASP A 77 25.81 -0.13 -7.06
CA ASP A 77 24.85 0.49 -7.98
C ASP A 77 23.77 -0.51 -8.45
N ALA A 78 24.15 -1.78 -8.67
CA ALA A 78 23.22 -2.83 -9.04
C ALA A 78 22.25 -3.19 -7.92
N GLU A 79 22.72 -3.25 -6.67
CA GLU A 79 21.87 -3.48 -5.50
C GLU A 79 20.95 -2.28 -5.23
N GLN A 80 21.44 -1.03 -5.38
CA GLN A 80 20.62 0.18 -5.23
C GLN A 80 19.49 0.18 -6.27
N LYS A 81 19.80 -0.14 -7.53
CA LYS A 81 18.79 -0.28 -8.57
C LYS A 81 17.75 -1.34 -8.21
N ALA A 82 18.18 -2.50 -7.72
CA ALA A 82 17.28 -3.57 -7.29
C ALA A 82 16.38 -3.15 -6.11
N LEU A 83 16.89 -2.37 -5.14
CA LEU A 83 16.08 -1.79 -4.07
C LEU A 83 14.98 -0.88 -4.63
N VAL A 84 15.33 0.05 -5.51
CA VAL A 84 14.38 0.98 -6.13
C VAL A 84 13.31 0.24 -6.93
N GLU A 85 13.68 -0.78 -7.71
CA GLU A 85 12.73 -1.61 -8.43
C GLU A 85 11.73 -2.31 -7.50
N VAL A 86 12.23 -2.88 -6.40
CA VAL A 86 11.38 -3.56 -5.39
C VAL A 86 10.46 -2.57 -4.71
N TRP A 87 10.94 -1.38 -4.32
CA TRP A 87 10.11 -0.38 -3.67
C TRP A 87 9.07 0.24 -4.61
N ASN A 88 9.40 0.45 -5.88
CA ASN A 88 8.42 0.90 -6.87
C ASN A 88 7.30 -0.13 -7.08
N ALA A 89 7.61 -1.42 -7.08
CA ALA A 89 6.61 -2.46 -7.16
C ALA A 89 5.74 -2.53 -5.88
N GLU A 90 6.36 -2.36 -4.71
CA GLU A 90 5.72 -2.46 -3.41
C GLU A 90 4.84 -1.25 -3.07
N PHE A 91 5.28 -0.03 -3.38
CA PHE A 91 4.64 1.21 -2.93
C PHE A 91 3.90 1.95 -4.03
N ASN A 92 4.29 1.80 -5.28
CA ASN A 92 3.72 2.55 -6.41
C ASN A 92 2.93 1.67 -7.38
N ASN A 93 2.65 0.41 -7.02
CA ASN A 93 1.98 -0.57 -7.87
C ASN A 93 2.58 -0.65 -9.30
N GLN A 94 3.88 -0.32 -9.43
CA GLN A 94 4.57 -0.46 -10.69
C GLN A 94 5.00 -1.92 -10.82
N PRO A 95 4.37 -2.71 -11.67
CA PRO A 95 4.79 -4.10 -11.84
C PRO A 95 6.26 -4.11 -12.23
N TYR A 96 6.99 -5.09 -11.72
CA TYR A 96 8.32 -5.40 -12.26
C TYR A 96 8.20 -5.44 -13.78
N GLU A 97 9.17 -4.86 -14.51
CA GLU A 97 9.13 -4.94 -15.97
C GLU A 97 8.78 -6.37 -16.36
N GLU A 98 7.52 -6.58 -16.72
CA GLU A 98 7.07 -7.85 -17.27
C GLU A 98 7.89 -8.03 -18.53
N GLU A 99 8.66 -9.10 -18.56
CA GLU A 99 9.31 -9.52 -19.78
C GLU A 99 8.24 -9.54 -20.87
N ASN A 100 8.33 -8.65 -21.85
CA ASN A 100 7.30 -8.48 -22.87
C ASN A 100 7.20 -9.76 -23.71
N ILE A 101 6.48 -10.74 -23.16
CA ILE A 101 6.28 -12.06 -23.77
C ILE A 101 5.57 -11.93 -25.10
N SER A 102 4.71 -10.92 -25.28
CA SER A 102 3.99 -10.65 -26.52
C SER A 102 4.92 -10.34 -27.69
N GLU A 103 6.00 -9.59 -27.47
CA GLU A 103 6.99 -9.31 -28.50
C GLU A 103 7.78 -10.56 -28.89
N THR A 104 8.15 -11.38 -27.90
CA THR A 104 8.85 -12.64 -28.14
C THR A 104 7.98 -13.63 -28.90
N VAL A 105 6.70 -13.72 -28.55
CA VAL A 105 5.73 -14.54 -29.31
C VAL A 105 5.57 -14.03 -30.73
N LYS A 106 5.49 -12.73 -30.95
CA LYS A 106 5.45 -12.15 -32.33
C LYS A 106 6.67 -12.56 -33.15
N LYS A 107 7.88 -12.47 -32.58
CA LYS A 107 9.12 -12.90 -33.24
C LYS A 107 9.08 -14.39 -33.63
N TRP A 108 8.62 -15.25 -32.70
CA TRP A 108 8.40 -16.67 -32.97
C TRP A 108 7.42 -16.87 -34.15
N VAL A 109 6.24 -16.24 -34.09
CA VAL A 109 5.20 -16.36 -35.11
C VAL A 109 5.69 -15.88 -36.48
N GLU A 110 6.45 -14.79 -36.53
CA GLU A 110 7.06 -14.29 -37.77
C GLU A 110 8.09 -15.29 -38.38
N LYS A 111 8.95 -15.83 -37.51
CA LYS A 111 9.94 -16.83 -37.91
C LYS A 111 9.23 -18.11 -38.41
N ARG A 112 8.24 -18.60 -37.70
CA ARG A 112 7.41 -19.74 -38.11
C ARG A 112 6.78 -19.52 -39.51
N ARG A 113 6.19 -18.35 -39.72
CA ARG A 113 5.57 -17.97 -41.01
C ARG A 113 6.54 -18.01 -42.20
N SER A 114 7.80 -17.80 -41.95
CA SER A 114 8.82 -17.90 -43.04
C SER A 114 9.03 -19.33 -43.53
N VAL A 115 8.55 -20.35 -42.82
CA VAL A 115 8.67 -21.78 -43.19
C VAL A 115 7.35 -22.37 -43.66
N VAL A 116 6.24 -22.12 -42.89
CA VAL A 116 4.95 -22.75 -43.21
C VAL A 116 4.00 -21.84 -43.99
N GLY A 117 4.33 -20.57 -44.15
CA GLY A 117 3.49 -19.60 -44.87
C GLY A 117 2.49 -18.87 -43.94
N LYS A 118 1.85 -17.84 -44.55
CA LYS A 118 0.89 -16.99 -43.77
C LYS A 118 -0.48 -17.60 -43.59
N GLU A 119 -0.83 -18.58 -44.41
CA GLU A 119 -2.15 -19.23 -44.43
C GLU A 119 -2.33 -20.20 -43.23
N GLU A 120 -1.23 -20.77 -42.70
CA GLU A 120 -1.25 -21.67 -41.57
C GLU A 120 -1.29 -20.85 -40.29
N LYS A 121 -2.44 -20.90 -39.58
CA LYS A 121 -2.60 -20.23 -38.30
C LYS A 121 -1.66 -20.83 -37.24
N PRO A 122 -1.01 -19.99 -36.39
CA PRO A 122 -0.27 -20.49 -35.24
C PRO A 122 -1.25 -21.09 -34.21
N PRO A 123 -0.75 -22.02 -33.36
CA PRO A 123 -1.56 -22.51 -32.25
C PRO A 123 -1.97 -21.36 -31.33
N GLU A 124 -3.11 -21.52 -30.66
CA GLU A 124 -3.58 -20.56 -29.67
C GLU A 124 -2.73 -20.68 -28.40
N ILE A 125 -1.91 -19.68 -28.15
CA ILE A 125 -0.94 -19.66 -27.05
C ILE A 125 -1.51 -18.99 -25.82
N TYR A 126 -2.46 -18.05 -26.02
CA TYR A 126 -3.15 -17.31 -24.97
C TYR A 126 -4.65 -17.41 -25.16
N VAL A 127 -5.38 -17.60 -24.07
CA VAL A 127 -6.81 -17.32 -24.00
C VAL A 127 -6.95 -15.87 -23.55
N GLU A 128 -7.31 -14.96 -24.48
CA GLU A 128 -7.76 -13.63 -24.09
C GLU A 128 -9.01 -13.78 -23.22
N ARG A 129 -8.94 -13.36 -21.97
CA ARG A 129 -10.12 -13.30 -21.10
C ARG A 129 -10.66 -11.88 -21.16
N GLU A 130 -11.92 -11.76 -21.61
CA GLU A 130 -12.66 -10.53 -21.44
C GLU A 130 -12.75 -10.20 -19.95
N TYR A 131 -12.26 -9.02 -19.59
CA TYR A 131 -12.43 -8.28 -18.35
C TYR A 131 -12.42 -9.02 -17.01
N GLY A 132 -11.44 -8.73 -16.18
CA GLY A 132 -11.52 -8.89 -14.72
C GLY A 132 -11.01 -10.22 -14.18
N GLY A 133 -10.14 -10.91 -14.87
CA GLY A 133 -9.43 -12.06 -14.33
C GLY A 133 -7.95 -11.76 -14.19
N TYR A 134 -7.37 -12.07 -13.05
CA TYR A 134 -5.93 -12.07 -12.83
C TYR A 134 -5.22 -12.86 -13.92
N ASP A 135 -4.02 -12.38 -14.23
CA ASP A 135 -3.21 -12.94 -15.27
C ASP A 135 -3.03 -14.42 -15.06
N PHE A 136 -3.45 -15.14 -16.08
CA PHE A 136 -3.11 -16.53 -16.23
C PHE A 136 -1.59 -16.61 -16.39
N PHE A 137 -0.90 -17.22 -15.46
CA PHE A 137 0.51 -17.56 -15.63
C PHE A 137 0.64 -18.41 -16.89
N PRO A 138 1.27 -17.91 -17.96
CA PRO A 138 1.41 -18.68 -19.16
C PRO A 138 2.21 -19.94 -18.82
N ASN A 139 1.66 -21.10 -19.17
CA ASN A 139 2.35 -22.36 -18.95
C ASN A 139 3.73 -22.38 -19.65
N CYS A 140 3.82 -21.67 -20.79
CA CYS A 140 5.06 -21.43 -21.53
C CYS A 140 5.61 -20.02 -21.22
N THR A 141 6.85 -19.96 -20.81
CA THR A 141 7.57 -18.70 -20.51
C THR A 141 8.29 -18.16 -21.73
N LYS A 142 8.73 -16.91 -21.71
CA LYS A 142 9.52 -16.22 -22.75
C LYS A 142 10.64 -17.08 -23.32
N ASN A 143 11.39 -17.76 -22.43
CA ASN A 143 12.50 -18.62 -22.81
C ASN A 143 12.11 -19.77 -23.76
N ALA A 144 10.87 -20.26 -23.70
CA ALA A 144 10.39 -21.32 -24.59
C ALA A 144 10.33 -20.82 -26.03
N PHE A 145 9.80 -19.62 -26.24
CA PHE A 145 9.69 -19.01 -27.58
C PHE A 145 11.02 -18.56 -28.12
N GLU A 146 11.90 -17.98 -27.28
CA GLU A 146 13.27 -17.61 -27.68
C GLU A 146 14.08 -18.84 -28.12
N THR A 147 13.96 -19.93 -27.33
CA THR A 147 14.65 -21.19 -27.68
C THR A 147 14.12 -21.76 -29.00
N ALA A 148 12.81 -21.75 -29.21
CA ALA A 148 12.20 -22.24 -30.43
C ALA A 148 12.57 -21.37 -31.65
N GLU A 149 12.52 -20.03 -31.51
CA GLU A 149 12.90 -19.09 -32.57
C GLU A 149 14.36 -19.25 -32.95
N LYS A 150 15.25 -19.33 -31.97
CA LYS A 150 16.68 -19.54 -32.20
C LYS A 150 16.95 -20.89 -32.90
N THR A 151 16.35 -21.98 -32.37
CA THR A 151 16.52 -23.30 -32.95
C THR A 151 16.01 -23.34 -34.37
N LEU A 152 14.84 -22.78 -34.65
CA LEU A 152 14.33 -22.70 -36.03
C LEU A 152 15.25 -21.91 -36.94
N SER A 153 15.78 -20.79 -36.45
CA SER A 153 16.75 -19.99 -37.20
C SER A 153 18.00 -20.80 -37.60
N ASP A 154 18.54 -21.60 -36.65
CA ASP A 154 19.70 -22.46 -36.86
C ASP A 154 19.37 -23.59 -37.86
N ARG A 155 18.14 -24.14 -37.80
CA ARG A 155 17.69 -25.20 -38.76
C ARG A 155 17.47 -24.64 -40.18
N ILE A 156 16.89 -23.44 -40.30
CA ILE A 156 16.75 -22.76 -41.61
C ILE A 156 18.14 -22.46 -42.22
N ALA A 157 19.06 -21.97 -41.41
CA ALA A 157 20.43 -21.70 -41.90
C ALA A 157 21.16 -22.97 -42.40
N SER A 158 20.89 -24.11 -41.75
CA SER A 158 21.56 -25.38 -42.10
C SER A 158 20.89 -26.14 -43.22
N HIS A 159 19.56 -26.06 -43.36
CA HIS A 159 18.78 -26.92 -44.27
C HIS A 159 17.87 -26.17 -45.24
N GLY A 160 17.62 -24.88 -44.98
CA GLY A 160 16.71 -24.04 -45.79
C GLY A 160 15.27 -24.07 -45.28
N SER A 161 14.52 -23.00 -45.59
CA SER A 161 13.13 -22.83 -45.14
C SER A 161 12.16 -23.77 -45.88
N ASP A 162 12.50 -24.24 -47.05
CA ASP A 162 11.65 -25.14 -47.84
C ASP A 162 11.86 -26.62 -47.56
N ASP A 163 12.86 -26.93 -46.74
CA ASP A 163 13.18 -28.31 -46.39
C ASP A 163 11.99 -28.98 -45.66
N LYS A 164 11.71 -30.23 -46.04
CA LYS A 164 10.55 -30.98 -45.53
C LYS A 164 10.67 -31.29 -44.04
N ASP A 165 11.90 -31.56 -43.59
CA ASP A 165 12.16 -31.92 -42.15
C ASP A 165 12.10 -30.66 -41.27
N VAL A 166 12.51 -29.49 -41.80
CA VAL A 166 12.31 -28.20 -41.13
C VAL A 166 10.81 -27.85 -40.99
N LYS A 167 10.03 -28.09 -42.06
CA LYS A 167 8.56 -27.93 -42.01
C LYS A 167 7.90 -28.88 -41.01
N ASP A 168 8.36 -30.12 -40.94
CA ASP A 168 7.87 -31.10 -39.97
C ASP A 168 8.30 -30.73 -38.51
N TRP A 169 9.51 -30.19 -38.36
CA TRP A 169 9.99 -29.65 -37.07
C TRP A 169 9.07 -28.52 -36.55
N VAL A 170 8.65 -27.59 -37.43
CA VAL A 170 7.75 -26.50 -37.08
C VAL A 170 6.38 -27.04 -36.64
N LYS A 171 5.82 -28.02 -37.35
CA LYS A 171 4.53 -28.65 -36.96
C LYS A 171 4.60 -29.32 -35.62
N ALA A 172 5.70 -29.99 -35.31
CA ALA A 172 5.91 -30.56 -34.00
C ALA A 172 6.05 -29.50 -32.90
N GLN A 173 6.70 -28.38 -33.21
CA GLN A 173 6.81 -27.25 -32.29
C GLN A 173 5.46 -26.57 -32.04
N ASP A 174 4.60 -26.49 -33.05
CA ASP A 174 3.22 -26.03 -32.88
C ASP A 174 2.46 -26.94 -31.90
N THR A 175 2.61 -28.26 -32.03
CA THR A 175 2.01 -29.23 -31.07
C THR A 175 2.54 -29.04 -29.64
N VAL A 176 3.84 -28.70 -29.47
CA VAL A 176 4.38 -28.33 -28.15
C VAL A 176 3.65 -27.11 -27.60
N PHE A 177 3.47 -26.07 -28.40
CA PHE A 177 2.88 -24.80 -27.99
C PHE A 177 1.36 -24.81 -27.84
N GLU A 178 0.64 -25.76 -28.42
CA GLU A 178 -0.78 -26.03 -28.11
C GLU A 178 -0.99 -26.29 -26.62
N ASN A 179 0.03 -26.82 -25.91
CA ASN A 179 -0.01 -27.07 -24.46
C ASN A 179 0.18 -25.82 -23.62
N CYS A 180 0.55 -24.68 -24.21
CA CYS A 180 0.75 -23.41 -23.47
C CYS A 180 -0.57 -22.92 -22.87
N ALA A 181 -1.70 -23.08 -23.57
CA ALA A 181 -3.01 -22.70 -23.07
C ALA A 181 -3.65 -23.81 -22.22
N SER A 182 -3.95 -24.96 -22.80
CA SER A 182 -4.62 -26.07 -22.10
C SER A 182 -4.55 -27.41 -22.85
N GLY A 183 -3.69 -27.50 -23.87
CA GLY A 183 -3.57 -28.70 -24.68
C GLY A 183 -2.96 -29.89 -23.92
N LYS A 184 -3.15 -31.07 -24.51
CA LYS A 184 -2.52 -32.32 -24.07
C LYS A 184 -1.95 -33.08 -25.27
N ALA A 185 -1.48 -32.35 -26.26
CA ALA A 185 -0.93 -32.90 -27.48
C ALA A 185 0.57 -33.19 -27.32
N THR A 186 1.01 -34.30 -27.87
CA THR A 186 2.42 -34.69 -27.91
C THR A 186 2.82 -34.98 -29.35
N PRO A 187 3.94 -34.44 -29.86
CA PRO A 187 4.44 -34.78 -31.20
C PRO A 187 4.75 -36.26 -31.33
N GLY A 188 4.69 -36.79 -32.54
CA GLY A 188 5.11 -38.17 -32.80
C GLY A 188 6.53 -38.42 -32.34
N ALA A 189 6.81 -39.59 -31.78
CA ALA A 189 8.13 -39.97 -31.29
C ALA A 189 9.18 -39.93 -32.39
N PRO A 190 10.48 -39.68 -32.07
CA PRO A 190 11.55 -39.80 -33.06
C PRO A 190 11.61 -41.21 -33.62
N ASN A 191 11.96 -41.31 -34.92
CA ASN A 191 12.04 -42.58 -35.61
C ASN A 191 13.27 -42.58 -36.56
N GLU A 192 13.70 -43.76 -36.98
CA GLU A 192 14.91 -43.98 -37.81
C GLU A 192 14.85 -43.32 -39.20
N ALA A 193 13.66 -42.98 -39.70
CA ALA A 193 13.53 -42.30 -41.00
C ALA A 193 13.84 -40.80 -40.91
N MET A 194 13.93 -40.22 -39.69
CA MET A 194 14.32 -38.82 -39.48
C MET A 194 15.83 -38.67 -39.52
N PRO A 195 16.38 -37.54 -40.04
CA PRO A 195 17.76 -37.17 -39.87
C PRO A 195 18.20 -37.16 -38.41
N GLU A 196 19.45 -37.46 -38.09
CA GLU A 196 19.92 -37.52 -36.70
C GLU A 196 19.64 -36.25 -35.92
N TRP A 197 19.85 -35.08 -36.50
CA TRP A 197 19.57 -33.80 -35.86
C TRP A 197 18.10 -33.68 -35.49
N MET A 198 17.19 -34.13 -36.36
CA MET A 198 15.77 -34.08 -36.15
C MET A 198 15.29 -35.07 -35.10
N GLN A 199 15.90 -36.26 -35.04
CA GLN A 199 15.62 -37.22 -33.97
C GLN A 199 15.89 -36.61 -32.58
N LYS A 200 17.02 -35.93 -32.46
CA LYS A 200 17.41 -35.26 -31.20
C LYS A 200 16.49 -34.09 -30.86
N ASP A 201 16.14 -33.25 -31.81
CA ASP A 201 15.20 -32.17 -31.61
C ASP A 201 13.79 -32.70 -31.30
N ARG A 202 13.35 -33.76 -31.99
CA ARG A 202 12.05 -34.39 -31.72
C ARG A 202 11.96 -35.02 -30.35
N ALA A 203 13.03 -35.64 -29.86
CA ALA A 203 13.10 -36.14 -28.50
C ALA A 203 12.90 -35.01 -27.47
N TYR A 204 13.55 -33.87 -27.71
CA TYR A 204 13.36 -32.67 -26.86
C TYR A 204 11.95 -32.10 -26.98
N GLN A 205 11.36 -32.01 -28.18
CA GLN A 205 9.99 -31.54 -28.39
C GLN A 205 8.96 -32.42 -27.68
N VAL A 206 9.13 -33.75 -27.69
CA VAL A 206 8.27 -34.68 -26.97
C VAL A 206 8.34 -34.41 -25.46
N ALA A 207 9.54 -34.34 -24.88
CA ALA A 207 9.71 -34.09 -23.45
C ALA A 207 9.17 -32.69 -23.04
N ALA A 208 9.33 -31.67 -23.90
CA ALA A 208 8.80 -30.35 -23.66
C ALA A 208 7.25 -30.32 -23.74
N ALA A 209 6.64 -31.04 -24.67
CA ALA A 209 5.19 -31.19 -24.76
C ALA A 209 4.59 -31.85 -23.52
N GLU A 210 5.25 -32.90 -23.04
CA GLU A 210 4.86 -33.59 -21.78
C GLU A 210 4.99 -32.66 -20.57
N PHE A 211 6.05 -31.86 -20.50
CA PHE A 211 6.23 -30.86 -19.44
C PHE A 211 5.10 -29.81 -19.44
N TYR A 212 4.72 -29.29 -20.61
CA TYR A 212 3.67 -28.29 -20.71
C TYR A 212 2.25 -28.87 -20.61
N SER A 213 2.06 -30.16 -20.94
CA SER A 213 0.80 -30.88 -20.73
C SER A 213 0.61 -31.40 -19.31
N LEU A 214 1.57 -31.11 -18.39
CA LEU A 214 1.60 -31.52 -16.99
C LEU A 214 1.82 -33.03 -16.76
N ASP A 215 2.26 -33.76 -17.77
CA ASP A 215 2.74 -35.14 -17.64
C ASP A 215 4.21 -35.17 -17.16
N TYR A 216 4.40 -34.80 -15.91
CA TYR A 216 5.75 -34.62 -15.35
C TYR A 216 6.54 -35.91 -15.20
N ASP A 217 5.88 -37.05 -15.03
CA ASP A 217 6.60 -38.32 -14.91
C ASP A 217 7.23 -38.73 -16.24
N SER A 218 6.47 -38.60 -17.35
CA SER A 218 7.00 -38.84 -18.70
C SER A 218 8.06 -37.78 -19.09
N ALA A 219 7.77 -36.49 -18.84
CA ALA A 219 8.70 -35.42 -19.12
C ALA A 219 10.05 -35.59 -18.40
N LYS A 220 10.02 -35.93 -17.11
CA LYS A 220 11.23 -36.22 -16.33
C LYS A 220 12.03 -37.36 -16.93
N GLN A 221 11.35 -38.47 -17.28
CA GLN A 221 12.01 -39.64 -17.86
C GLN A 221 12.68 -39.28 -19.20
N HIS A 222 11.98 -38.63 -20.10
CA HIS A 222 12.53 -38.24 -21.40
C HIS A 222 13.65 -37.20 -21.30
N PHE A 223 13.52 -36.17 -20.47
CA PHE A 223 14.62 -35.26 -20.20
C PHE A 223 15.83 -35.96 -19.60
N ALA A 224 15.65 -36.91 -18.68
CA ALA A 224 16.76 -37.69 -18.12
C ALA A 224 17.45 -38.57 -19.17
N GLN A 225 16.73 -39.15 -20.14
CA GLN A 225 17.29 -39.85 -21.28
C GLN A 225 18.13 -38.94 -22.18
N ILE A 226 17.60 -37.75 -22.51
CA ILE A 226 18.33 -36.77 -23.31
C ILE A 226 19.57 -36.26 -22.57
N ALA A 227 19.52 -36.10 -21.26
CA ALA A 227 20.66 -35.68 -20.45
C ALA A 227 21.79 -36.70 -20.39
N GLN A 228 21.52 -37.99 -20.69
CA GLN A 228 22.50 -39.05 -20.81
C GLN A 228 23.10 -39.19 -22.22
N ASP A 229 22.52 -38.58 -23.22
CA ASP A 229 23.05 -38.56 -24.60
C ASP A 229 24.06 -37.42 -24.77
N TYR A 230 25.35 -37.71 -24.60
CA TYR A 230 26.44 -36.74 -24.78
C TYR A 230 26.56 -36.17 -26.18
N ASN A 231 25.91 -36.77 -27.19
CA ASN A 231 25.88 -36.27 -28.55
C ASN A 231 24.65 -35.38 -28.82
N SER A 232 23.74 -35.25 -27.86
CA SER A 232 22.58 -34.39 -28.00
C SER A 232 22.93 -32.91 -27.77
N PRO A 233 22.53 -32.00 -28.66
CA PRO A 233 22.67 -30.56 -28.42
C PRO A 233 21.83 -30.05 -27.23
N TRP A 234 20.91 -30.90 -26.77
CA TRP A 234 19.99 -30.61 -25.64
C TRP A 234 20.46 -31.19 -24.32
N GLN A 235 21.61 -31.87 -24.26
CA GLN A 235 22.08 -32.60 -23.11
C GLN A 235 22.09 -31.75 -21.83
N GLU A 236 22.79 -30.59 -21.83
CA GLU A 236 22.85 -29.70 -20.66
C GLU A 236 21.47 -29.09 -20.31
N THR A 237 20.71 -28.75 -21.38
CA THR A 237 19.37 -28.17 -21.21
C THR A 237 18.43 -29.18 -20.53
N ALA A 238 18.45 -30.43 -20.99
CA ALA A 238 17.63 -31.50 -20.46
C ALA A 238 18.00 -31.84 -19.00
N GLU A 239 19.28 -31.86 -18.66
CA GLU A 239 19.73 -32.08 -17.28
C GLU A 239 19.15 -31.03 -16.31
N TYR A 240 19.16 -29.76 -16.72
CA TYR A 240 18.53 -28.68 -15.95
C TYR A 240 17.01 -28.81 -15.90
N LEU A 241 16.37 -29.18 -17.02
CA LEU A 241 14.91 -29.32 -17.10
C LEU A 241 14.38 -30.49 -16.29
N VAL A 242 15.17 -31.53 -16.01
CA VAL A 242 14.78 -32.57 -15.02
C VAL A 242 14.48 -31.90 -13.68
N GLY A 243 15.35 -31.04 -13.17
CA GLY A 243 15.15 -30.32 -11.91
C GLY A 243 13.93 -29.40 -11.94
N ARG A 244 13.73 -28.66 -13.04
CA ARG A 244 12.54 -27.81 -13.21
C ARG A 244 11.25 -28.61 -13.26
N THR A 245 11.25 -29.77 -13.92
CA THR A 245 10.09 -30.67 -13.99
C THR A 245 9.71 -31.15 -12.58
N LEU A 246 10.70 -31.57 -11.80
CA LEU A 246 10.48 -31.97 -10.42
C LEU A 246 9.93 -30.84 -9.55
N ILE A 247 10.45 -29.61 -9.66
CA ILE A 247 9.92 -28.45 -8.92
C ILE A 247 8.45 -28.21 -9.27
N ARG A 248 8.07 -28.21 -10.56
CA ARG A 248 6.67 -28.03 -10.96
C ARG A 248 5.79 -29.17 -10.46
N GLN A 249 6.26 -30.41 -10.56
CA GLN A 249 5.54 -31.56 -10.02
C GLN A 249 5.31 -31.44 -8.52
N ALA A 250 6.34 -31.04 -7.76
CA ALA A 250 6.23 -30.81 -6.33
C ALA A 250 5.25 -29.68 -5.99
N SER A 251 5.34 -28.54 -6.70
CA SER A 251 4.47 -27.37 -6.46
C SER A 251 2.99 -27.67 -6.63
N LEU A 252 2.63 -28.57 -7.57
CA LEU A 252 1.26 -28.97 -7.84
C LEU A 252 0.79 -30.20 -7.03
N SER A 253 1.69 -30.83 -6.26
CA SER A 253 1.34 -31.99 -5.43
C SER A 253 0.58 -31.55 -4.19
N LYS A 254 -0.60 -32.15 -3.97
CA LYS A 254 -1.43 -31.94 -2.77
C LYS A 254 -0.92 -32.77 -1.57
N ASP A 255 -0.21 -33.85 -1.82
CA ASP A 255 0.37 -34.72 -0.79
C ASP A 255 1.71 -34.12 -0.32
N LYS A 256 1.74 -33.60 0.91
CA LYS A 256 2.91 -32.96 1.51
C LYS A 256 4.12 -33.89 1.61
N VAL A 257 3.90 -35.19 1.87
CA VAL A 257 5.01 -36.17 1.96
C VAL A 257 5.60 -36.39 0.57
N LYS A 258 4.77 -36.62 -0.42
CA LYS A 258 5.18 -36.75 -1.82
C LYS A 258 5.87 -35.49 -2.30
N GLN A 259 5.33 -34.32 -1.97
CA GLN A 259 5.91 -33.02 -2.29
C GLN A 259 7.35 -32.88 -1.77
N GLN A 260 7.58 -33.22 -0.49
CA GLN A 260 8.91 -33.16 0.11
C GLN A 260 9.90 -34.12 -0.57
N LEU A 261 9.45 -35.33 -0.90
CA LEU A 261 10.30 -36.30 -1.61
C LEU A 261 10.71 -35.79 -2.98
N ILE A 262 9.77 -35.21 -3.74
CA ILE A 262 10.05 -34.68 -5.06
C ILE A 262 10.98 -33.46 -4.98
N TYR A 263 10.77 -32.54 -4.03
CA TYR A 263 11.72 -31.44 -3.82
C TYR A 263 13.12 -31.92 -3.45
N THR A 264 13.24 -32.96 -2.65
CA THR A 264 14.55 -33.55 -2.30
C THR A 264 15.25 -34.14 -3.53
N GLU A 265 14.50 -34.79 -4.44
CA GLU A 265 15.04 -35.30 -5.71
C GLU A 265 15.49 -34.14 -6.60
N ALA A 266 14.66 -33.06 -6.66
CA ALA A 266 15.01 -31.84 -7.39
C ALA A 266 16.26 -31.17 -6.85
N GLU A 267 16.43 -31.09 -5.54
CA GLU A 267 17.63 -30.55 -4.89
C GLU A 267 18.88 -31.30 -5.28
N GLN A 268 18.83 -32.62 -5.26
CA GLN A 268 19.97 -33.45 -5.66
C GLN A 268 20.34 -33.25 -7.13
N ASN A 269 19.36 -33.24 -8.02
CA ASN A 269 19.59 -32.99 -9.46
C ASN A 269 20.21 -31.61 -9.70
N LEU A 270 19.59 -30.56 -9.16
CA LEU A 270 20.04 -29.18 -9.37
C LEU A 270 21.36 -28.87 -8.69
N SER A 271 21.70 -29.53 -7.58
CA SER A 271 23.03 -29.43 -6.96
C SER A 271 24.12 -29.96 -7.88
N ASN A 272 23.86 -31.05 -8.60
CA ASN A 272 24.77 -31.56 -9.61
C ASN A 272 24.94 -30.58 -10.78
N VAL A 273 23.86 -29.98 -11.26
CA VAL A 273 23.93 -28.95 -12.33
C VAL A 273 24.65 -27.70 -11.85
N ALA A 274 24.41 -27.25 -10.65
CA ALA A 274 25.03 -26.05 -10.07
C ALA A 274 26.54 -26.19 -9.84
N ALA A 275 27.02 -27.44 -9.59
CA ALA A 275 28.42 -27.75 -9.39
C ALA A 275 29.21 -27.81 -10.70
N LYS A 276 28.54 -27.94 -11.84
CA LYS A 276 29.19 -27.97 -13.16
C LYS A 276 29.45 -26.54 -13.65
N SER A 277 30.42 -26.39 -14.55
CA SER A 277 30.61 -25.14 -15.29
C SER A 277 29.74 -25.15 -16.55
N SER A 278 28.42 -25.09 -16.37
CA SER A 278 27.44 -25.09 -17.48
C SER A 278 26.71 -23.74 -17.56
N LYS A 279 26.06 -23.46 -18.69
CA LYS A 279 25.23 -22.26 -18.89
C LYS A 279 24.02 -22.18 -17.92
N PHE A 280 23.68 -23.28 -17.25
CA PHE A 280 22.58 -23.37 -16.29
C PHE A 280 23.00 -23.38 -14.82
N SER A 281 24.30 -23.30 -14.52
CA SER A 281 24.78 -23.35 -13.13
C SER A 281 24.17 -22.27 -12.25
N ASP A 282 24.07 -21.02 -12.74
CA ASP A 282 23.44 -19.91 -12.00
C ASP A 282 21.94 -20.11 -11.84
N SER A 283 21.25 -20.55 -12.90
CA SER A 283 19.83 -20.86 -12.84
C SER A 283 19.55 -22.00 -11.85
N ALA A 284 20.40 -23.01 -11.82
CA ALA A 284 20.28 -24.10 -10.85
C ALA A 284 20.49 -23.61 -9.41
N ARG A 285 21.46 -22.73 -9.14
CA ARG A 285 21.65 -22.11 -7.83
C ARG A 285 20.40 -21.33 -7.37
N LYS A 286 19.78 -20.56 -8.28
CA LYS A 286 18.51 -19.84 -7.98
C LYS A 286 17.39 -20.82 -7.64
N MET A 287 17.25 -21.90 -8.38
CA MET A 287 16.24 -22.94 -8.10
C MET A 287 16.50 -23.66 -6.76
N LEU A 288 17.76 -23.86 -6.38
CA LEU A 288 18.12 -24.40 -5.05
C LEU A 288 17.68 -23.45 -3.93
N GLY A 289 17.76 -22.14 -4.12
CA GLY A 289 17.21 -21.16 -3.18
C GLY A 289 15.70 -21.35 -2.97
N LEU A 290 14.93 -21.50 -4.06
CA LEU A 290 13.50 -21.78 -4.00
C LEU A 290 13.21 -23.11 -3.28
N ILE A 291 13.98 -24.16 -3.52
CA ILE A 291 13.80 -25.44 -2.84
C ILE A 291 14.07 -25.31 -1.34
N LYS A 292 15.15 -24.63 -0.92
CA LYS A 292 15.42 -24.33 0.48
C LYS A 292 14.27 -23.53 1.12
N TYR A 293 13.75 -22.53 0.42
CA TYR A 293 12.58 -21.76 0.87
C TYR A 293 11.38 -22.68 1.19
N ARG A 294 11.15 -23.72 0.40
CA ARG A 294 10.05 -24.67 0.57
C ARG A 294 10.32 -25.76 1.60
N LEU A 295 11.52 -26.32 1.63
CA LEU A 295 11.88 -27.46 2.49
C LEU A 295 12.43 -27.05 3.85
N ARG A 296 13.22 -25.98 3.90
CA ARG A 296 13.98 -25.54 5.07
C ARG A 296 13.91 -24.02 5.24
N PRO A 297 12.70 -23.47 5.40
CA PRO A 297 12.53 -22.01 5.48
C PRO A 297 13.30 -21.38 6.65
N GLN A 298 13.45 -22.09 7.78
CA GLN A 298 14.20 -21.63 8.95
C GLN A 298 15.72 -21.52 8.69
N GLU A 299 16.29 -22.41 7.88
CA GLU A 299 17.69 -22.31 7.46
C GLU A 299 17.84 -21.20 6.42
N ARG A 300 16.88 -21.13 5.46
CA ARG A 300 16.92 -20.16 4.38
C ARG A 300 16.81 -18.72 4.88
N VAL A 301 15.98 -18.43 5.87
CA VAL A 301 15.86 -17.07 6.42
C VAL A 301 17.17 -16.59 7.03
N ARG A 302 17.93 -17.46 7.72
CA ARG A 302 19.24 -17.10 8.28
C ARG A 302 20.30 -16.93 7.20
N GLU A 303 20.31 -17.81 6.21
CA GLU A 303 21.19 -17.69 5.05
C GLU A 303 20.97 -16.37 4.33
N LEU A 304 19.70 -16.02 4.08
CA LEU A 304 19.32 -14.76 3.45
C LEU A 304 19.69 -13.54 4.30
N ALA A 305 19.48 -13.60 5.60
CA ALA A 305 19.89 -12.54 6.51
C ALA A 305 21.38 -12.23 6.39
N GLN A 306 22.23 -13.28 6.35
CA GLN A 306 23.68 -13.11 6.18
C GLN A 306 24.06 -12.57 4.81
N ILE A 307 23.43 -13.06 3.73
CA ILE A 307 23.67 -12.57 2.36
C ILE A 307 23.28 -11.09 2.26
N ILE A 308 22.12 -10.72 2.80
CA ILE A 308 21.59 -9.36 2.70
C ILE A 308 22.36 -8.39 3.60
N ALA A 309 22.79 -8.82 4.78
CA ALA A 309 23.60 -8.00 5.69
C ALA A 309 24.99 -7.68 5.14
N THR A 310 25.50 -8.52 4.23
CA THR A 310 26.80 -8.36 3.58
C THR A 310 26.64 -8.08 2.10
N GLN A 311 27.73 -7.78 1.41
CA GLN A 311 27.69 -7.58 -0.04
C GLN A 311 27.52 -8.95 -0.73
N GLY A 312 26.38 -9.17 -1.38
CA GLY A 312 26.05 -10.43 -2.04
C GLY A 312 26.47 -10.48 -3.52
N ASP A 313 26.49 -11.67 -4.09
CA ASP A 313 27.01 -11.98 -5.42
C ASP A 313 25.92 -12.20 -6.49
N GLY A 314 24.98 -11.25 -6.64
CA GLY A 314 24.26 -11.15 -7.92
C GLY A 314 22.80 -11.61 -7.97
N ASN A 315 22.17 -12.02 -6.89
CA ASN A 315 20.72 -12.31 -6.86
C ASN A 315 19.97 -11.47 -5.81
N PHE A 316 20.53 -10.33 -5.46
CA PHE A 316 20.10 -9.48 -4.35
C PHE A 316 18.60 -9.17 -4.35
N ARG A 317 18.03 -8.84 -5.52
CA ARG A 317 16.58 -8.54 -5.64
C ARG A 317 15.71 -9.70 -5.16
N GLN A 318 15.97 -10.91 -5.66
CA GLN A 318 15.17 -12.09 -5.29
C GLN A 318 15.42 -12.50 -3.84
N ASP A 319 16.67 -12.42 -3.39
CA ASP A 319 17.03 -12.75 -2.01
C ASP A 319 16.34 -11.79 -1.02
N LEU A 320 16.23 -10.50 -1.37
CA LEU A 320 15.50 -9.50 -0.58
C LEU A 320 13.99 -9.80 -0.50
N ILE A 321 13.38 -10.16 -1.64
CA ILE A 321 11.96 -10.53 -1.70
C ILE A 321 11.71 -11.80 -0.89
N ASP A 322 12.50 -12.86 -1.11
CA ASP A 322 12.37 -14.13 -0.41
C ASP A 322 12.53 -13.96 1.11
N TYR A 323 13.48 -13.10 1.51
CA TYR A 323 13.72 -12.82 2.92
C TYR A 323 12.54 -12.11 3.57
N ASN A 324 12.02 -11.05 2.94
CA ASN A 324 10.87 -10.32 3.44
C ASN A 324 9.66 -11.25 3.59
N TRP A 325 9.37 -12.06 2.58
CA TRP A 325 8.25 -13.02 2.62
C TRP A 325 8.41 -14.10 3.70
N LEU A 326 9.65 -14.55 3.97
CA LEU A 326 9.88 -15.49 5.06
C LEU A 326 9.64 -14.86 6.43
N LEU A 327 10.01 -13.58 6.61
CA LEU A 327 9.73 -12.86 7.85
C LEU A 327 8.23 -12.69 8.06
N ASP A 328 7.49 -12.27 7.03
CA ASP A 328 6.04 -12.12 7.08
C ASP A 328 5.34 -13.46 7.37
N LYS A 329 5.79 -14.53 6.72
CA LYS A 329 5.29 -15.88 6.98
C LYS A 329 5.48 -16.29 8.43
N PHE A 330 6.68 -16.14 9.00
CA PHE A 330 6.96 -16.56 10.37
C PHE A 330 6.24 -15.70 11.40
N GLU A 331 6.07 -14.41 11.14
CA GLU A 331 5.25 -13.55 11.97
C GLU A 331 3.79 -13.99 11.97
N LYS A 332 3.20 -14.19 10.79
CA LYS A 332 1.82 -14.68 10.65
C LYS A 332 1.64 -16.02 11.38
N GLU A 333 2.53 -16.98 11.18
CA GLU A 333 2.49 -18.27 11.88
C GLU A 333 2.56 -18.12 13.41
N SER A 334 3.37 -17.17 13.90
CA SER A 334 3.50 -16.90 15.34
C SER A 334 2.22 -16.27 15.93
N LEU A 335 1.60 -15.33 15.22
CA LEU A 335 0.34 -14.70 15.63
C LEU A 335 -0.83 -15.69 15.59
N GLU A 336 -0.94 -16.50 14.55
CA GLU A 336 -1.97 -17.55 14.45
C GLU A 336 -1.84 -18.60 15.56
N ALA A 337 -0.60 -18.96 15.93
CA ALA A 337 -0.34 -19.89 17.03
C ALA A 337 -0.78 -19.29 18.37
N GLU A 338 -0.55 -17.99 18.58
CA GLU A 338 -1.00 -17.26 19.78
C GLU A 338 -2.52 -17.13 19.82
N GLU A 339 -3.17 -16.83 18.72
CA GLU A 339 -4.62 -16.74 18.63
C GLU A 339 -5.28 -18.08 18.98
N LYS A 340 -4.79 -19.18 18.39
CA LYS A 340 -5.24 -20.53 18.74
C LYS A 340 -5.05 -20.84 20.22
N ARG A 341 -3.91 -20.45 20.78
CA ARG A 341 -3.64 -20.63 22.23
C ARG A 341 -4.64 -19.85 23.09
N LYS A 342 -4.97 -18.59 22.70
CA LYS A 342 -5.98 -17.79 23.39
C LYS A 342 -7.37 -18.39 23.26
N GLU A 343 -7.75 -18.89 22.10
CA GLU A 343 -9.03 -19.57 21.91
C GLU A 343 -9.14 -20.83 22.76
N GLU A 344 -8.11 -21.66 22.81
CA GLU A 344 -8.06 -22.86 23.62
C GLU A 344 -8.16 -22.52 25.12
N PHE A 345 -7.44 -21.49 25.56
CA PHE A 345 -7.53 -20.99 26.94
C PHE A 345 -8.93 -20.50 27.29
N ASN A 346 -9.58 -19.74 26.40
CA ASN A 346 -10.96 -19.27 26.60
C ASN A 346 -11.94 -20.45 26.64
N LYS A 347 -11.81 -21.46 25.77
CA LYS A 347 -12.63 -22.69 25.82
C LYS A 347 -12.48 -23.42 27.14
N ILE A 348 -11.26 -23.50 27.66
CA ILE A 348 -10.99 -24.12 28.98
C ILE A 348 -11.67 -23.34 30.10
N ASN A 349 -11.59 -22.00 30.08
CA ASN A 349 -12.23 -21.13 31.08
C ASN A 349 -13.76 -21.19 30.99
N ASP A 350 -14.34 -21.25 29.79
CA ASP A 350 -15.80 -21.39 29.60
C ASP A 350 -16.32 -22.73 30.11
N VAL A 351 -15.56 -23.82 29.91
CA VAL A 351 -15.88 -25.13 30.49
C VAL A 351 -15.71 -25.13 32.03
N ALA A 352 -14.67 -24.48 32.56
CA ALA A 352 -14.48 -24.32 34.00
C ALA A 352 -15.57 -23.48 34.67
N ASN A 353 -16.12 -22.50 33.97
CA ASN A 353 -17.23 -21.66 34.49
C ASN A 353 -18.60 -22.29 34.31
N SER A 354 -18.77 -23.30 33.45
CA SER A 354 -20.05 -23.91 33.13
C SER A 354 -20.37 -25.18 33.93
N ASN A 355 -19.40 -25.87 34.57
CA ASN A 355 -19.65 -27.09 35.36
C ASN A 355 -18.64 -27.31 36.47
N ALA A 356 -19.14 -27.48 37.68
CA ALA A 356 -18.42 -27.91 38.89
C ALA A 356 -18.16 -29.43 38.85
N GLU A 357 -17.30 -29.92 37.99
CA GLU A 357 -16.67 -31.28 38.09
C GLU A 357 -15.17 -31.23 37.76
N PRO A 358 -14.36 -32.18 38.30
CA PRO A 358 -12.98 -31.89 38.70
C PRO A 358 -12.01 -31.64 37.57
N ILE A 359 -11.38 -30.51 37.69
CA ILE A 359 -10.34 -29.85 36.82
C ILE A 359 -9.10 -30.70 36.51
N ASN A 360 -8.89 -31.87 37.15
CA ASN A 360 -7.62 -32.61 37.08
C ASN A 360 -7.27 -33.24 35.73
N SER A 361 -8.23 -33.49 34.84
CA SER A 361 -7.92 -34.02 33.48
C SER A 361 -7.58 -32.93 32.47
N LEU A 362 -8.02 -31.71 32.69
CA LEU A 362 -7.74 -30.57 31.79
C LEU A 362 -6.38 -29.94 32.09
N LEU A 363 -5.97 -29.91 33.35
CA LEU A 363 -4.66 -29.41 33.78
C LEU A 363 -3.46 -30.26 33.27
N SER A 364 -3.68 -31.52 32.95
CA SER A 364 -2.63 -32.36 32.37
C SER A 364 -2.24 -31.98 30.94
N ASN A 365 -3.09 -31.30 30.23
CA ASN A 365 -2.81 -30.78 28.88
C ASN A 365 -2.16 -29.39 28.90
N VAL A 366 -2.48 -28.58 29.91
CA VAL A 366 -1.87 -27.25 30.11
C VAL A 366 -0.40 -27.34 30.52
N ALA A 367 -0.03 -28.39 31.30
CA ALA A 367 1.34 -28.62 31.74
C ALA A 367 2.33 -28.98 30.63
N LYS A 368 1.88 -29.11 29.39
CA LYS A 368 2.75 -29.34 28.21
C LYS A 368 3.04 -28.09 27.39
N LEU A 369 2.54 -26.94 27.82
CA LEU A 369 2.85 -25.64 27.21
C LEU A 369 4.09 -25.05 27.90
N PRO A 370 5.00 -24.40 27.17
CA PRO A 370 6.17 -23.76 27.79
C PRO A 370 5.74 -22.67 28.78
N GLU A 371 6.35 -22.64 29.94
CA GLU A 371 6.11 -21.64 30.96
C GLU A 371 6.50 -20.25 30.47
N THR A 372 5.51 -19.40 30.25
CA THR A 372 5.68 -17.94 30.26
C THR A 372 4.79 -17.37 31.38
N ASP A 373 5.34 -16.46 32.17
CA ASP A 373 4.81 -15.94 33.40
C ASP A 373 3.30 -15.61 33.39
N ALA A 374 2.52 -16.41 34.10
CA ALA A 374 1.06 -16.30 34.22
C ALA A 374 0.58 -15.22 35.23
N ASN A 375 1.45 -14.30 35.67
CA ASN A 375 1.13 -13.40 36.79
C ASN A 375 0.76 -11.96 36.41
N SER A 376 0.68 -11.60 35.12
CA SER A 376 0.32 -10.22 34.74
C SER A 376 -1.08 -10.04 34.11
N ALA A 377 -1.88 -11.10 33.98
CA ALA A 377 -3.15 -11.07 33.23
C ALA A 377 -4.44 -11.09 34.08
N VAL A 378 -4.37 -10.84 35.40
CA VAL A 378 -5.55 -11.03 36.28
C VAL A 378 -6.34 -9.76 36.62
N ASN A 379 -5.98 -8.61 36.12
CA ASN A 379 -6.69 -7.37 36.43
C ASN A 379 -7.18 -6.64 35.19
N GLU A 380 -8.21 -7.13 34.51
CA GLU A 380 -9.22 -6.32 33.83
C GLU A 380 -10.19 -7.22 33.06
N LEU A 381 -11.34 -7.48 33.64
CA LEU A 381 -12.48 -8.11 32.98
C LEU A 381 -13.52 -7.03 32.64
N PRO A 382 -13.94 -6.87 31.39
CA PRO A 382 -15.15 -6.13 31.09
C PRO A 382 -16.38 -7.05 31.08
N VAL A 383 -17.41 -6.55 31.72
CA VAL A 383 -18.74 -7.18 31.92
C VAL A 383 -19.48 -7.31 30.59
N ASN A 384 -20.00 -8.50 30.34
CA ASN A 384 -20.89 -8.89 29.25
C ASN A 384 -22.05 -7.93 28.98
N ARG A 385 -22.26 -7.56 27.73
CA ARG A 385 -23.57 -7.20 27.19
C ARG A 385 -23.95 -8.15 26.06
N ALA A 386 -25.11 -8.77 26.23
CA ALA A 386 -25.71 -9.73 25.33
C ALA A 386 -25.92 -9.15 23.92
N ARG A 387 -25.40 -9.83 22.92
CA ARG A 387 -25.75 -9.62 21.50
C ARG A 387 -26.97 -10.48 21.17
N THR A 388 -27.99 -9.86 20.63
CA THR A 388 -29.12 -10.52 19.99
C THR A 388 -28.63 -11.27 18.75
N THR A 389 -28.81 -12.58 18.77
CA THR A 389 -28.44 -13.48 17.70
C THR A 389 -29.45 -13.39 16.56
N ASN A 390 -28.99 -12.96 15.37
CA ASN A 390 -29.63 -13.37 14.13
C ASN A 390 -29.10 -14.77 13.78
N SER A 391 -30.01 -15.71 13.66
CA SER A 391 -29.70 -17.12 13.35
C SER A 391 -29.13 -17.25 11.92
N SER A 392 -27.83 -17.43 11.81
CA SER A 392 -27.21 -17.99 10.63
C SER A 392 -27.17 -19.51 10.76
N ILE A 393 -27.78 -20.23 9.82
CA ILE A 393 -27.65 -21.68 9.70
C ILE A 393 -26.29 -21.93 9.06
N GLU A 394 -25.29 -22.33 9.84
CA GLU A 394 -24.00 -22.78 9.33
C GLU A 394 -24.06 -24.27 8.99
N THR A 395 -23.66 -24.61 7.78
CA THR A 395 -23.39 -26.01 7.39
C THR A 395 -22.00 -26.42 7.89
N GLN A 396 -21.82 -27.67 8.32
CA GLN A 396 -20.52 -28.18 8.76
C GLN A 396 -19.51 -28.11 7.62
N GLN A 397 -18.35 -27.52 7.92
CA GLN A 397 -17.22 -27.43 7.01
C GLN A 397 -16.50 -28.77 6.95
N THR A 398 -16.25 -29.26 5.74
CA THR A 398 -15.32 -30.38 5.48
C THR A 398 -14.02 -29.83 4.90
N GLU A 399 -12.90 -30.45 5.24
CA GLU A 399 -11.58 -30.08 4.71
C GLU A 399 -11.61 -30.26 3.17
N GLY A 400 -11.64 -29.14 2.44
CA GLY A 400 -11.76 -29.15 0.98
C GLY A 400 -12.91 -28.30 0.41
N ASP A 401 -13.82 -27.82 1.24
CA ASP A 401 -14.95 -26.99 0.78
C ASP A 401 -14.56 -25.53 0.53
N LEU A 402 -15.16 -24.92 -0.49
CA LEU A 402 -15.10 -23.48 -0.73
C LEU A 402 -16.12 -22.77 0.14
N LYS A 403 -15.71 -21.82 0.94
CA LYS A 403 -16.60 -20.89 1.65
C LYS A 403 -17.06 -19.81 0.69
N ILE A 404 -18.36 -19.68 0.47
CA ILE A 404 -18.95 -18.61 -0.34
C ILE A 404 -20.08 -17.93 0.40
N GLU A 405 -20.29 -16.65 0.10
CA GLU A 405 -21.41 -15.87 0.61
C GLU A 405 -22.32 -15.44 -0.53
N ILE A 406 -23.64 -15.59 -0.33
CA ILE A 406 -24.66 -15.16 -1.28
C ILE A 406 -25.74 -14.35 -0.57
N TYR A 407 -26.40 -13.47 -1.30
CA TYR A 407 -27.33 -12.48 -0.76
C TYR A 407 -28.71 -12.63 -1.37
N SER A 408 -29.75 -12.31 -0.60
CA SER A 408 -31.10 -12.17 -1.15
C SER A 408 -31.15 -11.04 -2.20
N GLU A 409 -32.14 -11.05 -3.11
CA GLU A 409 -32.24 -10.02 -4.16
C GLU A 409 -32.42 -8.59 -3.61
N ASP A 410 -32.97 -8.46 -2.41
CA ASP A 410 -33.13 -7.20 -1.70
C ASP A 410 -32.01 -6.91 -0.69
N TYR A 411 -30.95 -7.73 -0.68
CA TYR A 411 -29.76 -7.62 0.20
C TYR A 411 -30.03 -7.61 1.72
N LYS A 412 -31.20 -8.15 2.15
CA LYS A 412 -31.54 -8.21 3.58
C LYS A 412 -31.11 -9.48 4.27
N GLU A 413 -30.94 -10.57 3.52
CA GLU A 413 -30.51 -11.87 4.03
C GLU A 413 -29.18 -12.25 3.39
N THR A 414 -28.27 -12.82 4.17
CA THR A 414 -26.97 -13.32 3.75
C THR A 414 -26.82 -14.77 4.19
N TRP A 415 -26.36 -15.63 3.32
CA TRP A 415 -26.11 -17.05 3.62
C TRP A 415 -24.65 -17.38 3.33
N THR A 416 -24.02 -18.05 4.29
CA THR A 416 -22.69 -18.64 4.11
C THR A 416 -22.84 -20.11 3.73
N LEU A 417 -22.20 -20.51 2.65
CA LEU A 417 -22.26 -21.86 2.11
C LEU A 417 -20.86 -22.46 2.05
N TYR A 418 -20.75 -23.75 2.32
CA TYR A 418 -19.53 -24.52 2.13
C TYR A 418 -19.77 -25.53 1.01
N ILE A 419 -19.14 -25.33 -0.14
CA ILE A 419 -19.36 -26.10 -1.36
C ILE A 419 -18.10 -26.86 -1.73
N PRO A 420 -18.17 -28.19 -2.01
CA PRO A 420 -16.98 -28.92 -2.44
C PRO A 420 -16.32 -28.26 -3.67
N VAL A 421 -15.00 -28.20 -3.66
CA VAL A 421 -14.22 -27.54 -4.71
C VAL A 421 -14.48 -28.11 -6.11
N ASN A 422 -14.80 -29.41 -6.17
CA ASN A 422 -15.07 -30.15 -7.40
C ASN A 422 -16.57 -30.31 -7.73
N ALA A 423 -17.48 -29.70 -6.97
CA ALA A 423 -18.91 -29.74 -7.22
C ALA A 423 -19.26 -29.14 -8.60
N THR A 424 -20.22 -29.72 -9.30
CA THR A 424 -20.82 -29.11 -10.49
C THR A 424 -21.67 -27.90 -10.11
N ASP A 425 -22.09 -27.10 -11.08
CA ASP A 425 -22.99 -25.97 -10.81
C ASP A 425 -24.34 -26.47 -10.27
N GLU A 426 -24.86 -27.57 -10.79
CA GLU A 426 -26.10 -28.18 -10.33
C GLU A 426 -26.01 -28.67 -8.88
N GLU A 427 -24.91 -29.30 -8.48
CA GLU A 427 -24.66 -29.72 -7.11
C GLU A 427 -24.50 -28.51 -6.16
N ALA A 428 -23.85 -27.47 -6.62
CA ALA A 428 -23.69 -26.20 -5.86
C ALA A 428 -25.05 -25.52 -5.66
N PHE A 429 -25.89 -25.47 -6.70
CA PHE A 429 -27.25 -24.90 -6.61
C PHE A 429 -28.13 -25.71 -5.66
N ALA A 430 -28.12 -27.04 -5.78
CA ALA A 430 -28.90 -27.91 -4.90
C ALA A 430 -28.48 -27.73 -3.42
N LYS A 431 -27.18 -27.60 -3.14
CA LYS A 431 -26.67 -27.31 -1.79
C LYS A 431 -27.11 -25.94 -1.30
N ALA A 432 -27.04 -24.92 -2.14
CA ALA A 432 -27.49 -23.57 -1.81
C ALA A 432 -29.02 -23.56 -1.54
N GLU A 433 -29.85 -24.22 -2.38
CA GLU A 433 -31.29 -24.33 -2.18
C GLU A 433 -31.64 -25.04 -0.87
N THR A 434 -30.83 -26.02 -0.49
CA THR A 434 -31.00 -26.74 0.79
C THR A 434 -30.78 -25.83 1.98
N VAL A 435 -29.75 -24.99 1.93
CA VAL A 435 -29.41 -24.06 3.04
C VAL A 435 -30.37 -22.88 3.11
N ILE A 436 -30.77 -22.36 1.95
CA ILE A 436 -31.70 -21.22 1.83
C ILE A 436 -33.15 -21.62 2.10
N GLY A 437 -33.48 -22.89 1.89
CA GLY A 437 -34.82 -23.43 2.09
C GLY A 437 -35.84 -23.06 1.00
N LYS A 438 -35.38 -22.52 -0.13
CA LYS A 438 -36.21 -22.11 -1.29
C LYS A 438 -35.41 -22.25 -2.59
N PRO A 439 -36.09 -22.43 -3.75
CA PRO A 439 -35.41 -22.44 -5.04
C PRO A 439 -34.64 -21.16 -5.32
N LEU A 440 -33.48 -21.29 -5.96
CA LEU A 440 -32.65 -20.14 -6.35
C LEU A 440 -33.24 -19.43 -7.56
N THR A 441 -33.31 -18.12 -7.51
CA THR A 441 -33.55 -17.30 -8.71
C THR A 441 -32.34 -17.33 -9.64
N ASP A 442 -32.52 -16.95 -10.90
CA ASP A 442 -31.42 -16.92 -11.86
C ASP A 442 -30.29 -15.98 -11.42
N LYS A 443 -30.63 -14.85 -10.76
CA LYS A 443 -29.66 -13.92 -10.17
C LYS A 443 -28.87 -14.55 -9.02
N MET A 444 -29.53 -15.34 -8.17
CA MET A 444 -28.85 -16.05 -7.08
C MET A 444 -27.98 -17.20 -7.60
N LYS A 445 -28.39 -17.90 -8.67
CA LYS A 445 -27.56 -18.91 -9.34
C LYS A 445 -26.27 -18.28 -9.89
N GLU A 446 -26.39 -17.11 -10.48
CA GLU A 446 -25.21 -16.38 -10.97
C GLU A 446 -24.30 -15.92 -9.82
N GLN A 447 -24.86 -15.46 -8.70
CA GLN A 447 -24.06 -15.16 -7.49
C GLN A 447 -23.31 -16.42 -7.00
N VAL A 448 -23.94 -17.58 -6.95
CA VAL A 448 -23.28 -18.84 -6.55
C VAL A 448 -22.12 -19.17 -7.50
N ARG A 449 -22.31 -19.01 -8.82
CA ARG A 449 -21.23 -19.24 -9.80
C ARG A 449 -20.06 -18.29 -9.59
N LEU A 450 -20.35 -16.99 -9.47
CA LEU A 450 -19.33 -15.96 -9.29
C LEU A 450 -18.58 -16.15 -7.97
N ALA A 451 -19.30 -16.32 -6.86
CA ALA A 451 -18.70 -16.50 -5.54
C ALA A 451 -17.86 -17.79 -5.46
N ARG A 452 -18.29 -18.88 -6.11
CA ARG A 452 -17.48 -20.11 -6.22
C ARG A 452 -16.20 -19.89 -7.02
N LYS A 453 -16.30 -19.17 -8.13
CA LYS A 453 -15.16 -18.84 -8.97
C LYS A 453 -14.14 -17.98 -8.20
N GLU A 454 -14.61 -17.01 -7.43
CA GLU A 454 -13.78 -16.16 -6.59
C GLU A 454 -13.16 -16.95 -5.42
N ALA A 455 -13.95 -17.76 -4.71
CA ALA A 455 -13.44 -18.60 -3.61
C ALA A 455 -12.45 -19.69 -4.10
N TYR A 456 -12.70 -20.27 -5.28
CA TYR A 456 -11.76 -21.21 -5.92
C TYR A 456 -10.45 -20.51 -6.29
N ARG A 457 -10.56 -19.30 -6.82
CA ARG A 457 -9.43 -18.45 -7.16
C ARG A 457 -8.63 -18.07 -5.92
N GLY A 458 -9.27 -17.57 -4.87
CA GLY A 458 -8.59 -17.22 -3.61
C GLY A 458 -7.87 -18.44 -3.00
N ARG A 459 -8.47 -19.63 -3.07
CA ARG A 459 -7.83 -20.88 -2.60
C ARG A 459 -6.66 -21.32 -3.47
N PHE A 460 -6.72 -21.08 -4.76
CA PHE A 460 -5.64 -21.38 -5.69
C PHE A 460 -4.48 -20.40 -5.50
N GLU A 461 -4.78 -19.14 -5.26
CA GLU A 461 -3.81 -18.09 -4.95
C GLU A 461 -3.14 -18.34 -3.58
N ALA A 462 -3.89 -18.72 -2.56
CA ALA A 462 -3.37 -19.13 -1.24
C ALA A 462 -2.46 -20.37 -1.28
N ASN A 463 -2.64 -21.25 -2.27
CA ASN A 463 -1.77 -22.42 -2.46
C ASN A 463 -0.56 -22.16 -3.37
N ASN A 464 -0.55 -21.13 -4.19
CA ASN A 464 0.48 -20.88 -5.22
C ASN A 464 1.22 -19.56 -5.11
N GLY A 465 0.77 -18.65 -4.34
CA GLY A 465 1.40 -17.35 -4.12
C GLY A 465 0.98 -16.82 -2.78
N ALA A 466 1.84 -16.14 -2.11
CA ALA A 466 1.46 -15.38 -0.96
C ALA A 466 0.21 -14.55 -1.30
N GLU A 467 -0.85 -14.71 -0.52
CA GLU A 467 -1.87 -13.69 -0.44
C GLU A 467 -1.14 -12.37 -0.14
N TYR A 468 -1.09 -11.52 -1.14
CA TYR A 468 -0.69 -10.15 -0.96
C TYR A 468 -1.87 -9.41 -0.35
N GLU A 469 -2.21 -9.71 0.88
CA GLU A 469 -2.94 -8.75 1.69
C GLU A 469 -1.94 -7.65 2.02
N GLY A 470 -2.31 -6.44 1.68
CA GLY A 470 -1.50 -5.24 1.76
C GLY A 470 -0.66 -5.19 3.02
N GLY A 471 0.61 -4.89 2.81
CA GLY A 471 1.72 -5.03 3.73
C GLY A 471 1.35 -4.83 5.19
N TYR A 472 1.78 -5.78 5.96
CA TYR A 472 1.60 -5.77 7.40
C TYR A 472 2.35 -4.55 7.98
N TYR A 473 1.62 -3.52 8.33
CA TYR A 473 2.13 -2.39 9.08
C TYR A 473 2.42 -2.90 10.49
N GLY A 474 3.64 -2.73 10.97
CA GLY A 474 4.13 -3.26 12.22
C GLY A 474 3.03 -3.40 13.27
N SER A 475 2.67 -4.63 13.62
CA SER A 475 1.51 -4.85 14.45
C SER A 475 1.83 -4.43 15.87
N GLU A 476 0.99 -3.57 16.42
CA GLU A 476 1.02 -3.23 17.85
C GLU A 476 0.83 -4.48 18.74
N SER A 477 0.38 -5.58 18.17
CA SER A 477 0.12 -6.84 18.86
C SER A 477 1.28 -7.83 18.87
N LEU A 478 2.35 -7.59 18.10
CA LEU A 478 3.51 -8.49 18.08
C LEU A 478 4.38 -8.29 19.34
N SER A 479 4.58 -9.35 20.09
CA SER A 479 5.55 -9.42 21.20
C SER A 479 6.78 -10.19 20.76
N LEU A 480 7.99 -9.78 21.20
CA LEU A 480 9.24 -10.51 20.92
C LEU A 480 9.22 -11.94 21.51
N SER A 481 8.45 -12.16 22.57
CA SER A 481 8.30 -13.47 23.19
C SER A 481 7.52 -14.46 22.32
N LEU A 482 6.72 -13.98 21.35
CA LEU A 482 6.00 -14.84 20.40
C LEU A 482 6.87 -15.31 19.25
N LEU A 483 7.99 -14.65 18.99
CA LEU A 483 8.86 -15.00 17.88
C LEU A 483 9.69 -16.22 18.20
N PRO A 484 9.81 -17.18 17.28
CA PRO A 484 10.71 -18.33 17.44
C PRO A 484 12.16 -17.90 17.66
N ASP A 485 12.89 -18.59 18.53
CA ASP A 485 14.28 -18.29 18.88
C ASP A 485 15.20 -18.22 17.66
N TYR A 486 14.98 -19.05 16.64
CA TYR A 486 15.81 -19.06 15.44
C TYR A 486 15.77 -17.77 14.63
N LEU A 487 14.71 -16.94 14.74
CA LEU A 487 14.63 -15.61 14.13
C LEU A 487 15.47 -14.57 14.88
N ARG A 488 15.81 -14.84 16.12
CA ARG A 488 16.59 -13.94 17.00
C ARG A 488 18.08 -14.24 17.01
N LEU A 489 18.51 -15.30 16.31
CA LEU A 489 19.91 -15.71 16.24
C LEU A 489 20.75 -14.84 15.30
N ASP A 490 20.13 -14.24 14.28
CA ASP A 490 20.78 -13.34 13.35
C ASP A 490 20.51 -11.87 13.73
N ASP A 491 21.58 -11.04 13.71
CA ASP A 491 21.49 -9.66 14.19
C ASP A 491 20.52 -8.80 13.35
N LEU A 492 20.50 -8.97 12.03
CA LEU A 492 19.56 -8.27 11.15
C LEU A 492 18.11 -8.59 11.51
N THR A 493 17.77 -9.88 11.57
CA THR A 493 16.41 -10.35 11.87
C THR A 493 15.98 -9.93 13.27
N ASN A 494 16.87 -10.11 14.25
CA ASN A 494 16.65 -9.72 15.63
C ASN A 494 16.40 -8.20 15.77
N TRP A 495 17.19 -7.39 15.06
CA TRP A 495 17.04 -5.95 15.07
C TRP A 495 15.73 -5.52 14.42
N LEU A 496 15.37 -6.06 13.25
CA LEU A 496 14.14 -5.71 12.53
C LEU A 496 12.91 -5.86 13.42
N PHE A 497 12.72 -7.02 14.00
CA PHE A 497 11.59 -7.26 14.88
C PHE A 497 11.63 -6.40 16.14
N THR A 498 12.80 -6.25 16.76
CA THR A 498 12.94 -5.40 17.95
C THR A 498 12.64 -3.94 17.63
N PHE A 499 13.06 -3.44 16.46
CA PHE A 499 12.80 -2.05 16.07
C PHE A 499 11.32 -1.79 15.81
N GLN A 500 10.59 -2.75 15.27
CA GLN A 500 9.15 -2.64 14.98
C GLN A 500 8.25 -2.84 16.21
N VAL A 501 8.63 -3.72 17.16
CA VAL A 501 7.84 -3.96 18.38
C VAL A 501 7.74 -2.70 19.22
N GLN A 502 6.53 -2.31 19.58
CA GLN A 502 6.25 -1.13 20.42
C GLN A 502 6.32 -1.45 21.93
N GLY A 503 6.35 -0.41 22.74
CA GLY A 503 6.25 -0.50 24.17
C GLY A 503 7.54 -0.91 24.90
N ASN A 504 7.38 -1.23 26.20
CA ASN A 504 8.50 -1.41 27.13
C ASN A 504 9.32 -2.67 26.86
N GLU A 505 8.75 -3.73 26.30
CA GLU A 505 9.46 -4.94 25.94
C GLU A 505 10.57 -4.65 24.92
N GLY A 506 10.21 -3.97 23.82
CA GLY A 506 11.16 -3.57 22.79
C GLY A 506 12.27 -2.65 23.34
N TYR A 507 11.91 -1.74 24.25
CA TYR A 507 12.87 -0.89 24.92
C TYR A 507 13.88 -1.68 25.75
N LEU A 508 13.42 -2.53 26.66
CA LEU A 508 14.29 -3.28 27.58
C LEU A 508 15.21 -4.24 26.81
N TYR A 509 14.67 -4.85 25.76
CA TYR A 509 15.49 -5.72 24.93
C TYR A 509 16.56 -4.93 24.16
N ALA A 510 16.19 -3.84 23.50
CA ALA A 510 17.15 -2.97 22.80
C ALA A 510 18.23 -2.42 23.75
N LEU A 511 17.86 -2.02 24.97
CA LEU A 511 18.79 -1.57 26.01
C LEU A 511 19.76 -2.70 26.40
N SER A 512 19.29 -3.94 26.55
CA SER A 512 20.14 -5.08 26.87
C SER A 512 21.16 -5.35 25.74
N GLN A 513 20.72 -5.29 24.48
CA GLN A 513 21.59 -5.45 23.32
C GLN A 513 22.63 -4.30 23.23
N TYR A 514 22.20 -3.05 23.47
CA TYR A 514 23.10 -1.92 23.52
C TYR A 514 24.18 -2.08 24.59
N ARG A 515 23.82 -2.54 25.82
CA ARG A 515 24.77 -2.78 26.91
C ARG A 515 25.80 -3.88 26.57
N GLN A 516 25.41 -4.88 25.76
CA GLN A 516 26.31 -5.98 25.36
C GLN A 516 27.21 -5.58 24.20
N THR A 517 26.70 -4.83 23.21
CA THR A 517 27.39 -4.58 21.95
C THR A 517 28.00 -3.19 21.84
N ASN A 518 27.50 -2.23 22.61
CA ASN A 518 27.80 -0.78 22.49
C ASN A 518 27.62 -0.25 21.04
N SER A 519 26.71 -0.87 20.26
CA SER A 519 26.45 -0.55 18.86
C SER A 519 25.55 0.65 18.70
N ASN A 520 25.81 1.52 17.71
CA ASN A 520 24.96 2.65 17.35
C ASN A 520 23.56 2.19 16.88
N LEU A 521 23.48 1.03 16.26
CA LEU A 521 22.24 0.38 15.86
C LEU A 521 21.31 0.15 17.07
N TRP A 522 21.85 -0.46 18.12
CA TRP A 522 21.09 -0.76 19.33
C TRP A 522 20.87 0.47 20.22
N LEU A 523 21.78 1.47 20.19
CA LEU A 523 21.55 2.78 20.81
C LEU A 523 20.37 3.51 20.16
N LEU A 524 20.34 3.57 18.84
CA LEU A 524 19.23 4.14 18.06
C LEU A 524 17.90 3.47 18.44
N THR A 525 17.89 2.13 18.47
CA THR A 525 16.68 1.36 18.81
C THR A 525 16.21 1.63 20.24
N ALA A 526 17.11 1.65 21.21
CA ALA A 526 16.76 1.95 22.59
C ALA A 526 16.22 3.39 22.75
N ILE A 527 16.88 4.39 22.15
CA ILE A 527 16.44 5.80 22.24
C ILE A 527 15.10 6.01 21.53
N SER A 528 14.85 5.35 20.39
CA SER A 528 13.58 5.49 19.67
C SER A 528 12.39 5.05 20.50
N LYS A 529 12.58 4.08 21.39
CA LYS A 529 11.55 3.49 22.27
C LYS A 529 11.54 4.07 23.69
N ALA A 530 12.57 4.84 24.06
CA ALA A 530 12.68 5.40 25.41
C ALA A 530 11.60 6.45 25.68
N GLU A 531 11.03 6.43 26.87
CA GLU A 531 10.16 7.44 27.46
C GLU A 531 10.94 8.26 28.51
N LYS A 532 10.37 9.40 28.95
CA LYS A 532 10.99 10.26 29.98
C LYS A 532 11.31 9.54 31.29
N SER A 533 10.59 8.47 31.60
CA SER A 533 10.74 7.65 32.82
C SER A 533 11.58 6.39 32.63
N SER A 534 12.08 6.13 31.41
CA SER A 534 12.82 4.90 31.11
C SER A 534 14.10 4.74 31.93
N THR A 535 14.42 3.53 32.31
CA THR A 535 15.65 3.19 33.05
C THR A 535 16.88 3.46 32.16
N ASP A 536 18.02 3.85 32.75
CA ASP A 536 19.27 4.19 32.06
C ASP A 536 19.18 5.33 31.03
N LEU A 537 18.09 6.10 31.02
CA LEU A 537 17.89 7.16 30.04
C LEU A 537 19.03 8.17 30.01
N SER A 538 19.56 8.59 31.16
CA SER A 538 20.70 9.54 31.23
C SER A 538 21.93 8.99 30.49
N ARG A 539 22.24 7.72 30.67
CA ARG A 539 23.36 7.06 29.97
C ARG A 539 23.15 6.98 28.47
N LEU A 540 21.93 6.70 28.04
CA LEU A 540 21.58 6.70 26.61
C LEU A 540 21.72 8.10 25.99
N LEU A 541 21.27 9.15 26.69
CA LEU A 541 21.42 10.53 26.23
C LEU A 541 22.88 10.98 26.17
N GLU A 542 23.70 10.60 27.14
CA GLU A 542 25.15 10.84 27.12
C GLU A 542 25.86 10.11 25.97
N ALA A 543 25.39 8.90 25.63
CA ALA A 543 25.89 8.17 24.48
C ALA A 543 25.47 8.82 23.15
N ALA A 544 24.24 9.30 23.10
CA ALA A 544 23.72 10.05 21.96
C ALA A 544 24.51 11.32 21.65
N ASP A 545 25.05 12.00 22.69
CA ASP A 545 25.91 13.18 22.53
C ASP A 545 27.23 12.90 21.84
N LYS A 546 27.67 11.65 21.84
CA LYS A 546 28.98 11.23 21.27
C LYS A 546 28.85 10.74 19.83
N ILE A 547 27.63 10.61 19.30
CA ILE A 547 27.43 10.14 17.94
C ILE A 547 27.89 11.17 16.92
N ASP A 548 28.67 10.71 15.95
CA ASP A 548 29.11 11.53 14.83
C ASP A 548 27.90 12.05 14.05
N ARG A 549 27.87 13.35 13.76
CA ARG A 549 26.78 13.99 13.02
C ARG A 549 26.58 13.43 11.60
N ASN A 550 27.64 12.86 11.02
CA ASN A 550 27.61 12.22 9.70
C ASN A 550 27.23 10.73 9.75
N ALA A 551 27.09 10.14 10.95
CA ALA A 551 26.66 8.77 11.06
C ALA A 551 25.21 8.60 10.62
N ALA A 552 24.92 7.54 9.90
CA ALA A 552 23.55 7.20 9.42
C ALA A 552 22.53 7.15 10.57
N ALA A 553 22.93 6.79 11.77
CA ALA A 553 22.09 6.74 12.97
C ALA A 553 21.76 8.12 13.56
N TYR A 554 22.54 9.16 13.25
CA TYR A 554 22.45 10.46 13.91
C TYR A 554 21.07 11.13 13.78
N PRO A 555 20.45 11.22 12.60
CA PRO A 555 19.16 11.90 12.47
C PRO A 555 18.07 11.28 13.37
N THR A 556 17.98 9.95 13.40
CA THR A 556 17.01 9.24 14.24
C THR A 556 17.28 9.43 15.73
N ILE A 557 18.54 9.28 16.15
CA ILE A 557 18.95 9.49 17.55
C ILE A 557 18.66 10.93 18.00
N ALA A 558 19.02 11.91 17.20
CA ALA A 558 18.83 13.32 17.50
C ALA A 558 17.33 13.70 17.58
N TYR A 559 16.50 13.16 16.69
CA TYR A 559 15.06 13.36 16.71
C TYR A 559 14.42 12.86 18.01
N HIS A 560 14.74 11.64 18.40
CA HIS A 560 14.19 11.06 19.64
C HIS A 560 14.81 11.69 20.90
N LYS A 561 16.07 12.11 20.85
CA LYS A 561 16.68 12.92 21.94
C LYS A 561 15.91 14.23 22.14
N ALA A 562 15.60 14.97 21.06
CA ALA A 562 14.80 16.18 21.14
C ALA A 562 13.41 15.89 21.72
N ARG A 563 12.74 14.82 21.28
CA ARG A 563 11.45 14.35 21.84
C ARG A 563 11.52 14.11 23.34
N ILE A 564 12.53 13.37 23.81
CA ILE A 564 12.72 13.05 25.22
C ILE A 564 12.98 14.32 26.05
N LEU A 565 13.81 15.24 25.55
CA LEU A 565 14.05 16.51 26.22
C LEU A 565 12.77 17.34 26.35
N MET A 566 11.92 17.36 25.33
CA MET A 566 10.60 18.00 25.37
C MET A 566 9.70 17.37 26.43
N GLU A 567 9.61 16.05 26.48
CA GLU A 567 8.84 15.29 27.46
C GLU A 567 9.33 15.51 28.91
N GLN A 568 10.63 15.75 29.09
CA GLN A 568 11.23 16.11 30.38
C GLN A 568 11.03 17.60 30.75
N GLY A 569 10.42 18.40 29.89
CA GLY A 569 10.28 19.85 30.07
C GLY A 569 11.58 20.65 29.90
N LYS A 570 12.65 20.04 29.36
CA LYS A 570 13.93 20.70 29.05
C LYS A 570 13.87 21.46 27.71
N THR A 571 12.89 22.37 27.62
CA THR A 571 12.55 23.05 26.36
C THR A 571 13.69 23.85 25.76
N ALA A 572 14.50 24.50 26.59
CA ALA A 572 15.66 25.28 26.11
C ALA A 572 16.75 24.38 25.48
N GLU A 573 17.05 23.24 26.09
CA GLU A 573 18.00 22.26 25.56
C GLU A 573 17.49 21.64 24.25
N ALA A 574 16.19 21.25 24.21
CA ALA A 574 15.55 20.73 23.02
C ALA A 574 15.58 21.75 21.88
N ARG A 575 15.21 23.00 22.14
CA ARG A 575 15.24 24.09 21.16
C ARG A 575 16.64 24.29 20.59
N LYS A 576 17.64 24.37 21.45
CA LYS A 576 19.05 24.51 21.02
C LYS A 576 19.48 23.36 20.13
N LEU A 577 19.18 22.11 20.52
CA LEU A 577 19.51 20.93 19.71
C LEU A 577 18.87 21.02 18.32
N LEU A 578 17.58 21.36 18.24
CA LEU A 578 16.85 21.49 16.99
C LEU A 578 17.38 22.64 16.12
N ASP A 579 17.66 23.80 16.72
CA ASP A 579 18.27 24.94 16.02
C ASP A 579 19.68 24.59 15.49
N ASP A 580 20.49 23.88 16.27
CA ASP A 580 21.81 23.40 15.85
C ASP A 580 21.71 22.43 14.65
N ILE A 581 20.70 21.53 14.63
CA ILE A 581 20.47 20.58 13.52
C ILE A 581 19.98 21.32 12.27
N LEU A 582 18.97 22.15 12.40
CA LEU A 582 18.34 22.85 11.28
C LEU A 582 19.29 23.85 10.59
N ASN A 583 20.30 24.40 11.33
CA ASN A 583 21.30 25.31 10.83
C ASN A 583 22.65 24.64 10.46
N SER A 584 22.82 23.34 10.70
CA SER A 584 24.10 22.63 10.52
C SER A 584 24.50 22.39 9.08
N GLY A 585 23.61 22.54 8.12
CA GLY A 585 23.84 22.14 6.73
C GLY A 585 23.86 20.62 6.50
N LEU A 586 23.38 19.82 7.45
CA LEU A 586 23.21 18.38 7.26
C LEU A 586 22.32 18.10 6.03
N ASP A 587 22.78 17.20 5.19
CA ASP A 587 22.00 16.73 4.01
C ASP A 587 20.92 15.74 4.45
N LEU A 588 19.83 16.30 4.98
CA LEU A 588 18.68 15.54 5.45
C LEU A 588 17.65 15.34 4.32
N PRO A 589 17.00 14.17 4.26
CA PRO A 589 15.76 14.02 3.52
C PRO A 589 14.75 15.11 3.90
N ILE A 590 13.92 15.54 2.95
CA ILE A 590 12.92 16.61 3.19
C ILE A 590 11.96 16.22 4.31
N SER A 591 11.46 15.00 4.29
CA SER A 591 10.59 14.46 5.33
C SER A 591 11.22 14.48 6.72
N SER A 592 12.51 14.14 6.81
CA SER A 592 13.27 14.19 8.07
C SER A 592 13.46 15.62 8.56
N ARG A 593 13.75 16.56 7.64
CA ARG A 593 13.83 17.97 7.97
C ARG A 593 12.49 18.52 8.47
N ASN A 594 11.40 18.14 7.83
CA ASN A 594 10.04 18.50 8.23
C ASN A 594 9.74 18.02 9.66
N LYS A 595 10.13 16.78 10.03
CA LYS A 595 9.96 16.26 11.41
C LYS A 595 10.73 17.11 12.44
N PHE A 596 11.93 17.56 12.13
CA PHE A 596 12.66 18.48 13.02
C PHE A 596 11.99 19.86 13.08
N LEU A 597 11.50 20.39 11.96
CA LEU A 597 10.75 21.64 11.91
C LEU A 597 9.47 21.56 12.75
N ALA A 598 8.70 20.47 12.63
CA ALA A 598 7.49 20.26 13.43
C ALA A 598 7.78 20.20 14.94
N GLN A 599 8.86 19.53 15.37
CA GLN A 599 9.28 19.59 16.78
C GLN A 599 9.69 21.00 17.21
N ARG A 600 10.42 21.73 16.34
CA ARG A 600 10.86 23.10 16.65
C ARG A 600 9.69 24.08 16.73
N ALA A 601 8.69 23.94 15.90
CA ALA A 601 7.46 24.73 15.93
C ALA A 601 6.72 24.59 17.28
N LYS A 602 6.66 23.38 17.84
CA LYS A 602 6.05 23.13 19.18
C LYS A 602 6.76 23.88 20.31
N LEU A 603 8.03 24.27 20.11
CA LEU A 603 8.85 24.98 21.09
C LEU A 603 8.94 26.50 20.82
N SER A 604 8.12 27.05 19.96
CA SER A 604 8.11 28.47 19.59
C SER A 604 7.58 29.35 20.73
N GLU A 605 8.27 30.44 21.00
CA GLU A 605 7.94 31.42 22.06
C GLU A 605 7.23 32.66 21.52
N THR A 606 7.19 32.83 20.19
CA THR A 606 6.48 33.92 19.51
C THR A 606 5.68 33.37 18.33
N LEU A 607 4.73 34.16 17.88
CA LEU A 607 3.91 33.83 16.70
C LEU A 607 4.79 33.75 15.44
N ASP A 608 5.72 34.70 15.25
CA ASP A 608 6.61 34.72 14.09
C ASP A 608 7.53 33.47 14.07
N ASP A 609 8.04 33.08 15.24
CA ASP A 609 8.87 31.88 15.38
C ASP A 609 8.04 30.61 15.03
N TYR A 610 6.79 30.53 15.49
CA TYR A 610 5.87 29.45 15.15
C TYR A 610 5.60 29.40 13.65
N LEU A 611 5.19 30.51 13.05
CA LEU A 611 4.87 30.56 11.61
C LEU A 611 6.10 30.19 10.76
N LYS A 612 7.30 30.57 11.18
CA LYS A 612 8.55 30.24 10.49
C LYS A 612 8.82 28.72 10.47
N PHE A 613 8.66 28.05 11.60
CA PHE A 613 9.02 26.63 11.74
C PHE A 613 7.89 25.68 11.43
N ALA A 614 6.64 26.14 11.41
CA ALA A 614 5.47 25.35 11.04
C ALA A 614 5.29 25.19 9.52
N GLN A 615 6.05 25.92 8.70
CA GLN A 615 6.03 25.77 7.25
C GLN A 615 6.90 24.60 6.82
N LEU A 616 6.28 23.63 6.18
CA LEU A 616 6.91 22.40 5.70
C LEU A 616 7.01 22.42 4.19
N ARG A 617 8.06 21.80 3.65
CA ARG A 617 8.19 21.58 2.21
C ARG A 617 7.65 20.20 1.84
N PRO A 618 6.78 20.06 0.82
CA PRO A 618 6.40 18.74 0.34
C PRO A 618 7.62 18.04 -0.28
N PHE A 619 7.77 16.74 -0.04
CA PHE A 619 8.79 15.94 -0.70
C PHE A 619 8.20 15.18 -1.91
N ALA A 620 6.90 14.96 -1.91
CA ALA A 620 6.12 14.34 -2.96
C ALA A 620 4.67 14.81 -2.86
N PHE A 621 3.86 14.33 -3.79
CA PHE A 621 2.41 14.54 -3.82
C PHE A 621 1.72 13.19 -3.98
N ASP A 622 0.51 13.07 -3.49
CA ASP A 622 -0.38 11.94 -3.75
C ASP A 622 -1.46 12.35 -4.74
N TRP A 623 -1.70 11.50 -5.72
CA TRP A 623 -2.81 11.62 -6.65
C TRP A 623 -3.44 10.25 -6.86
N ASP A 624 -4.68 10.10 -6.42
CA ASP A 624 -5.45 8.85 -6.47
C ASP A 624 -4.71 7.65 -5.87
N GLY A 625 -4.05 7.85 -4.71
CA GLY A 625 -3.31 6.80 -4.04
C GLY A 625 -1.96 6.46 -4.67
N THR A 626 -1.54 7.24 -5.68
CA THR A 626 -0.20 7.13 -6.26
C THR A 626 0.67 8.30 -5.79
N SER A 627 1.76 8.00 -5.13
CA SER A 627 2.71 9.00 -4.67
C SER A 627 3.79 9.24 -5.73
N GLY A 628 4.12 10.52 -5.98
CA GLY A 628 5.12 10.88 -6.98
C GLY A 628 5.43 12.37 -6.99
N THR A 629 6.30 12.78 -7.88
CA THR A 629 6.54 14.19 -8.20
C THR A 629 5.48 14.70 -9.18
N ILE A 630 5.31 16.01 -9.28
CA ILE A 630 4.41 16.60 -10.30
C ILE A 630 4.86 16.18 -11.71
N GLU A 631 6.15 16.06 -11.97
CA GLU A 631 6.67 15.60 -13.26
C GLU A 631 6.32 14.14 -13.56
N ASP A 632 6.26 13.27 -12.55
CA ASP A 632 5.81 11.88 -12.72
C ASP A 632 4.34 11.83 -13.15
N PHE A 633 3.49 12.67 -12.54
CA PHE A 633 2.06 12.76 -12.91
C PHE A 633 1.86 13.32 -14.31
N ILE A 634 2.62 14.35 -14.68
CA ILE A 634 2.62 14.90 -16.05
C ILE A 634 3.00 13.80 -17.06
N LYS A 635 4.08 13.07 -16.78
CA LYS A 635 4.53 11.96 -17.64
C LYS A 635 3.48 10.87 -17.73
N GLN A 636 2.85 10.51 -16.63
CA GLN A 636 1.76 9.54 -16.57
C GLN A 636 0.58 10.00 -17.42
N GLN A 637 0.07 11.22 -17.23
CA GLN A 637 -1.03 11.75 -18.04
C GLN A 637 -0.70 11.81 -19.52
N LYS A 638 0.49 12.26 -19.89
CA LYS A 638 0.92 12.27 -21.30
C LYS A 638 0.92 10.88 -21.94
N SER A 639 1.14 9.83 -21.15
CA SER A 639 1.09 8.44 -21.63
C SER A 639 -0.31 7.94 -21.98
N TRP A 640 -1.37 8.59 -21.46
CA TRP A 640 -2.76 8.21 -21.72
C TRP A 640 -3.27 8.62 -23.12
N TYR A 641 -2.51 9.46 -23.84
CA TYR A 641 -2.91 9.86 -25.18
C TYR A 641 -2.92 8.69 -26.15
N THR A 642 -4.08 8.44 -26.75
CA THR A 642 -4.23 7.67 -27.98
C THR A 642 -5.12 8.43 -28.95
N PRO A 643 -4.95 8.28 -30.28
CA PRO A 643 -5.83 8.95 -31.25
C PRO A 643 -7.30 8.58 -31.09
N GLU A 644 -7.59 7.39 -30.58
CA GLU A 644 -8.94 6.90 -30.33
C GLU A 644 -9.59 7.56 -29.10
N SER A 645 -8.81 7.80 -28.05
CA SER A 645 -9.29 8.44 -26.82
C SER A 645 -9.46 9.95 -27.00
N TYR A 646 -8.63 10.57 -27.87
CA TYR A 646 -8.63 12.02 -28.13
C TYR A 646 -8.73 12.32 -29.62
N PRO A 647 -9.87 11.98 -30.29
CA PRO A 647 -9.97 12.03 -31.75
C PRO A 647 -9.96 13.46 -32.35
N ASN A 648 -10.18 14.47 -31.54
CA ASN A 648 -10.24 15.87 -31.97
C ASN A 648 -8.99 16.68 -31.61
N GLN A 649 -7.94 16.03 -31.12
CA GLN A 649 -6.74 16.66 -30.59
C GLN A 649 -5.49 15.93 -31.08
N THR A 650 -4.48 16.67 -31.44
CA THR A 650 -3.16 16.08 -31.73
C THR A 650 -2.43 15.76 -30.42
N ARG A 651 -1.45 14.86 -30.49
CA ARG A 651 -0.61 14.53 -29.33
C ARG A 651 0.06 15.79 -28.74
N GLU A 652 0.54 16.68 -29.57
CA GLU A 652 1.23 17.90 -29.15
C GLU A 652 0.26 18.87 -28.44
N GLU A 653 -0.97 19.01 -28.94
CA GLU A 653 -2.01 19.81 -28.29
C GLU A 653 -2.42 19.23 -26.92
N TYR A 654 -2.57 17.89 -26.84
CA TYR A 654 -2.87 17.20 -25.59
C TYR A 654 -1.74 17.35 -24.58
N GLU A 655 -0.48 17.10 -24.98
CA GLU A 655 0.66 17.25 -24.09
C GLU A 655 0.82 18.69 -23.56
N LYS A 656 0.51 19.68 -24.38
CA LYS A 656 0.50 21.09 -23.98
C LYS A 656 -0.63 21.39 -22.98
N GLU A 657 -1.81 20.84 -23.19
CA GLU A 657 -2.91 20.95 -22.24
C GLU A 657 -2.56 20.33 -20.90
N VAL A 658 -1.96 19.14 -20.90
CA VAL A 658 -1.46 18.50 -19.67
C VAL A 658 -0.45 19.41 -18.96
N GLU A 659 0.51 19.99 -19.64
CA GLU A 659 1.48 20.93 -19.05
C GLU A 659 0.81 22.17 -18.41
N GLU A 660 -0.21 22.70 -19.05
CA GLU A 660 -0.93 23.87 -18.51
C GLU A 660 -1.79 23.48 -17.29
N ASN A 661 -2.37 22.30 -17.29
CA ASN A 661 -3.18 21.81 -16.17
C ASN A 661 -2.35 21.63 -14.87
N PHE A 662 -1.06 21.31 -14.97
CA PHE A 662 -0.17 21.15 -13.80
C PHE A 662 0.68 22.39 -13.50
N LYS A 663 0.41 23.51 -14.10
CA LYS A 663 1.23 24.71 -13.96
C LYS A 663 1.25 25.24 -12.51
N ASN A 664 0.09 25.20 -11.85
CA ASN A 664 -0.04 25.69 -10.48
C ASN A 664 0.66 24.73 -9.50
N GLU A 665 0.47 23.42 -9.66
CA GLU A 665 1.08 22.39 -8.83
C GLU A 665 2.61 22.44 -8.90
N ARG A 666 3.18 22.71 -10.07
CA ARG A 666 4.62 22.94 -10.24
C ARG A 666 5.13 24.12 -9.41
N LEU A 667 4.37 25.20 -9.28
CA LEU A 667 4.75 26.32 -8.44
C LEU A 667 4.82 25.94 -6.97
N TRP A 668 3.97 25.02 -6.53
CA TRP A 668 3.93 24.57 -5.14
C TRP A 668 5.02 23.57 -4.78
N GLN A 669 5.60 22.87 -5.75
CA GLN A 669 6.65 21.87 -5.51
C GLN A 669 7.86 22.42 -4.73
N ASP A 670 8.20 23.69 -4.94
CA ASP A 670 9.34 24.34 -4.30
C ASP A 670 8.95 25.28 -3.14
N ARG A 671 7.65 25.42 -2.85
CA ARG A 671 7.14 26.28 -1.79
C ARG A 671 6.93 25.51 -0.50
N THR A 672 7.01 26.25 0.61
CA THR A 672 6.58 25.72 1.91
C THR A 672 5.10 25.99 2.12
N MET A 673 4.44 25.11 2.90
CA MET A 673 3.03 25.25 3.25
C MET A 673 2.79 24.64 4.63
N PHE A 674 1.57 24.75 5.13
CA PHE A 674 1.20 24.16 6.41
C PHE A 674 0.56 22.78 6.20
N ASP A 675 0.94 21.82 7.04
CA ASP A 675 0.30 20.50 7.10
C ASP A 675 -1.01 20.54 7.90
N GLY A 676 -1.80 19.47 7.81
CA GLY A 676 -3.08 19.36 8.49
C GLY A 676 -2.96 19.49 10.01
N ALA A 677 -1.89 18.99 10.62
CA ALA A 677 -1.65 19.11 12.06
C ALA A 677 -1.44 20.59 12.48
N THR A 678 -0.66 21.34 11.74
CA THR A 678 -0.43 22.76 11.96
C THR A 678 -1.72 23.58 11.78
N ILE A 679 -2.45 23.30 10.71
CA ILE A 679 -3.72 23.98 10.40
C ILE A 679 -4.77 23.68 11.48
N ASN A 680 -4.82 22.45 11.97
CA ASN A 680 -5.70 22.12 13.08
C ASN A 680 -5.36 22.94 14.35
N VAL A 681 -4.07 23.08 14.68
CA VAL A 681 -3.64 23.98 15.79
C VAL A 681 -4.11 25.41 15.55
N MET A 682 -3.96 25.95 14.34
CA MET A 682 -4.38 27.33 14.03
C MET A 682 -5.89 27.50 14.11
N ASN A 683 -6.64 26.60 13.52
CA ASN A 683 -8.10 26.65 13.53
C ASN A 683 -8.70 26.55 14.95
N GLN A 684 -8.05 25.77 15.84
CA GLN A 684 -8.52 25.51 17.22
C GLN A 684 -8.00 26.52 18.25
N HIS A 685 -6.83 27.12 18.04
CA HIS A 685 -6.16 27.92 19.07
C HIS A 685 -5.90 29.40 18.67
N PHE A 686 -6.10 29.77 17.38
CA PHE A 686 -5.90 31.14 16.94
C PHE A 686 -7.23 31.87 16.82
N PRO A 687 -7.58 32.80 17.76
CA PRO A 687 -8.74 33.65 17.59
C PRO A 687 -8.50 34.70 16.53
N LEU A 688 -9.56 35.35 16.02
CA LEU A 688 -9.47 36.39 14.99
C LEU A 688 -8.35 37.43 15.21
N PRO A 689 -8.10 37.96 16.42
CA PRO A 689 -6.98 38.87 16.64
C PRO A 689 -5.60 38.27 16.36
N VAL A 690 -5.39 36.99 16.71
CA VAL A 690 -4.12 36.28 16.45
C VAL A 690 -3.97 35.96 14.97
N LEU A 691 -5.05 35.58 14.30
CA LEU A 691 -5.04 35.36 12.84
C LEU A 691 -4.71 36.66 12.09
N LEU A 692 -5.25 37.82 12.52
CA LEU A 692 -4.90 39.13 11.96
C LEU A 692 -3.41 39.51 12.21
N GLU A 693 -2.83 39.05 13.30
CA GLU A 693 -1.39 39.23 13.59
C GLU A 693 -0.58 38.29 12.71
N ALA A 694 -0.99 37.03 12.57
CA ALA A 694 -0.34 36.04 11.71
C ALA A 694 -0.32 36.47 10.24
N GLU A 695 -1.42 37.02 9.73
CA GLU A 695 -1.52 37.52 8.37
C GLU A 695 -0.49 38.65 8.10
N LYS A 696 -0.14 39.44 9.12
CA LYS A 696 0.86 40.54 9.02
C LYS A 696 2.29 40.13 9.33
N SER A 697 2.50 38.89 9.72
CA SER A 697 3.80 38.42 10.13
C SER A 697 4.79 38.38 8.96
N PRO A 698 6.01 38.94 9.12
CA PRO A 698 7.06 38.81 8.10
C PRO A 698 7.56 37.37 7.92
N ALA A 699 7.19 36.46 8.83
CA ALA A 699 7.49 35.03 8.72
C ALA A 699 6.53 34.29 7.78
N LEU A 700 5.38 34.88 7.43
CA LEU A 700 4.43 34.33 6.48
C LEU A 700 4.85 34.72 5.05
N PRO A 701 5.11 33.80 4.12
CA PRO A 701 5.39 34.11 2.74
C PRO A 701 4.21 34.78 2.03
N GLU A 702 4.48 35.66 1.07
CA GLU A 702 3.47 36.44 0.38
C GLU A 702 2.36 35.57 -0.25
N TYR A 703 2.73 34.41 -0.79
CA TYR A 703 1.77 33.46 -1.41
C TYR A 703 0.84 32.76 -0.41
N LEU A 704 1.05 32.89 0.91
CA LEU A 704 0.14 32.38 1.95
C LEU A 704 -0.76 33.46 2.55
N HIS A 705 -0.47 34.75 2.35
CA HIS A 705 -1.29 35.86 2.87
C HIS A 705 -2.72 35.82 2.37
N GLU A 706 -2.91 35.49 1.08
CA GLU A 706 -4.23 35.36 0.46
C GLU A 706 -5.16 34.43 1.26
N ARG A 707 -4.67 33.23 1.61
CA ARG A 707 -5.44 32.22 2.36
C ARG A 707 -5.86 32.72 3.74
N PHE A 708 -4.94 33.38 4.43
CA PHE A 708 -5.24 34.00 5.73
C PHE A 708 -6.26 35.10 5.59
N ALA A 709 -6.12 35.99 4.62
CA ALA A 709 -7.05 37.07 4.38
C ALA A 709 -8.47 36.58 4.09
N LEU A 710 -8.62 35.59 3.22
CA LEU A 710 -9.91 34.99 2.86
C LEU A 710 -10.56 34.28 4.08
N ALA A 711 -9.81 33.45 4.79
CA ALA A 711 -10.32 32.74 5.98
C ALA A 711 -10.72 33.71 7.09
N ILE A 712 -9.89 34.72 7.38
CA ILE A 712 -10.17 35.73 8.40
C ILE A 712 -11.42 36.50 8.05
N TRP A 713 -11.57 36.95 6.79
CA TRP A 713 -12.74 37.71 6.35
C TRP A 713 -14.01 36.87 6.49
N THR A 714 -13.99 35.65 5.97
CA THR A 714 -15.14 34.74 6.01
C THR A 714 -15.53 34.40 7.46
N ARG A 715 -14.54 34.05 8.29
CA ARG A 715 -14.74 33.78 9.73
C ARG A 715 -15.37 34.98 10.44
N ALA A 716 -14.86 36.18 10.21
CA ALA A 716 -15.37 37.40 10.81
C ALA A 716 -16.82 37.70 10.38
N VAL A 717 -17.17 37.50 9.11
CA VAL A 717 -18.54 37.63 8.61
C VAL A 717 -19.47 36.64 9.30
N LEU A 718 -19.11 35.37 9.35
CA LEU A 718 -19.95 34.33 9.94
C LEU A 718 -20.13 34.52 11.46
N LEU A 719 -19.12 35.03 12.14
CA LEU A 719 -19.17 35.39 13.56
C LEU A 719 -19.86 36.75 13.82
N ASN A 720 -20.31 37.47 12.78
CA ASN A 720 -20.88 38.82 12.84
C ASN A 720 -19.91 39.91 13.33
N ASP A 721 -18.61 39.69 13.25
CA ASP A 721 -17.56 40.68 13.55
C ASP A 721 -17.22 41.48 12.29
N PHE A 722 -18.11 42.39 11.92
CA PHE A 722 -17.95 43.25 10.75
C PHE A 722 -16.83 44.29 10.90
N ALA A 723 -16.35 44.51 12.12
CA ALA A 723 -15.18 45.37 12.34
C ALA A 723 -13.90 44.70 11.87
N THR A 724 -13.72 43.42 12.24
CA THR A 724 -12.60 42.62 11.76
C THR A 724 -12.70 42.34 10.27
N ALA A 725 -13.90 42.04 9.73
CA ALA A 725 -14.09 41.86 8.31
C ALA A 725 -13.71 43.14 7.50
N ALA A 726 -14.10 44.33 7.96
CA ALA A 726 -13.71 45.58 7.33
C ALA A 726 -12.21 45.86 7.40
N LYS A 727 -11.55 45.43 8.45
CA LYS A 727 -10.10 45.63 8.65
C LYS A 727 -9.25 44.80 7.70
N ILE A 728 -9.66 43.54 7.41
CA ILE A 728 -8.95 42.65 6.52
C ILE A 728 -9.36 42.79 5.05
N ALA A 729 -10.53 43.45 4.75
CA ALA A 729 -11.03 43.59 3.39
C ALA A 729 -10.02 44.16 2.39
N PRO A 730 -9.16 45.14 2.73
CA PRO A 730 -8.13 45.64 1.80
C PRO A 730 -7.16 44.57 1.34
N GLU A 731 -6.77 43.66 2.22
CA GLU A 731 -5.87 42.55 1.86
C GLU A 731 -6.59 41.53 0.96
N VAL A 732 -7.86 41.23 1.23
CA VAL A 732 -8.67 40.39 0.33
C VAL A 732 -8.74 41.03 -1.07
N LEU A 733 -8.99 42.33 -1.17
CA LEU A 733 -9.10 43.07 -2.44
C LEU A 733 -7.73 43.20 -3.15
N LYS A 734 -6.62 43.12 -2.46
CA LYS A 734 -5.29 43.10 -3.06
C LYS A 734 -5.10 41.87 -3.95
N PHE A 735 -5.58 40.71 -3.48
CA PHE A 735 -5.50 39.45 -4.21
C PHE A 735 -6.72 39.26 -5.15
N HIS A 736 -7.90 39.74 -4.75
CA HIS A 736 -9.17 39.56 -5.45
C HIS A 736 -9.88 40.89 -5.74
N PRO A 737 -9.32 41.73 -6.62
CA PRO A 737 -9.92 43.02 -6.97
C PRO A 737 -11.32 42.90 -7.61
N GLU A 738 -11.65 41.75 -8.20
CA GLU A 738 -12.99 41.48 -8.78
C GLU A 738 -14.11 41.49 -7.74
N LEU A 739 -13.77 41.30 -6.45
CA LEU A 739 -14.75 41.38 -5.36
C LEU A 739 -15.13 42.79 -4.94
N GLN A 740 -14.48 43.84 -5.49
CA GLN A 740 -14.67 45.22 -5.09
C GLN A 740 -16.15 45.65 -5.09
N GLU A 741 -16.90 45.35 -6.17
CA GLU A 741 -18.31 45.69 -6.28
C GLU A 741 -19.17 45.10 -5.17
N LEU A 742 -18.91 43.85 -4.83
CA LEU A 742 -19.63 43.14 -3.76
C LEU A 742 -19.23 43.65 -2.37
N MET A 743 -17.95 43.95 -2.15
CA MET A 743 -17.46 44.58 -0.92
C MET A 743 -18.06 45.99 -0.71
N ASP A 744 -18.20 46.76 -1.77
CA ASP A 744 -18.84 48.07 -1.70
C ASP A 744 -20.30 47.97 -1.29
N LYS A 745 -21.05 46.98 -1.76
CA LYS A 745 -22.44 46.74 -1.32
C LYS A 745 -22.51 46.42 0.19
N ILE A 746 -21.50 45.75 0.74
CA ILE A 746 -21.40 45.50 2.18
C ILE A 746 -21.15 46.84 2.93
N ASN A 747 -20.22 47.64 2.42
CA ASN A 747 -19.83 48.90 3.06
C ASN A 747 -20.94 49.96 3.03
N PHE A 748 -21.69 50.04 1.92
CA PHE A 748 -22.80 51.00 1.76
C PHE A 748 -24.13 50.56 2.37
N ALA A 749 -24.20 49.33 2.91
CA ALA A 749 -25.40 48.80 3.57
C ALA A 749 -25.79 49.65 4.80
N LYS A 750 -27.01 50.16 4.82
CA LYS A 750 -27.49 51.10 5.87
C LYS A 750 -27.90 50.45 7.17
N THR A 751 -28.15 49.16 7.18
CA THR A 751 -28.58 48.44 8.38
C THR A 751 -27.69 47.20 8.62
N PRO A 752 -27.53 46.76 9.88
CA PRO A 752 -26.78 45.55 10.18
C PRO A 752 -27.28 44.32 9.41
N LEU A 753 -28.59 44.18 9.26
CA LEU A 753 -29.22 43.10 8.51
C LEU A 753 -28.87 43.16 7.01
N ALA A 754 -28.95 44.37 6.39
CA ALA A 754 -28.57 44.54 5.00
C ALA A 754 -27.06 44.25 4.77
N LYS A 755 -26.22 44.69 5.71
CA LYS A 755 -24.78 44.39 5.70
C LYS A 755 -24.50 42.89 5.77
N LYS A 756 -25.16 42.21 6.69
CA LYS A 756 -25.03 40.74 6.83
C LYS A 756 -25.48 40.01 5.56
N ARG A 757 -26.63 40.39 4.99
CA ARG A 757 -27.12 39.80 3.73
C ARG A 757 -26.17 40.02 2.56
N ALA A 758 -25.62 41.21 2.41
CA ALA A 758 -24.65 41.49 1.35
C ALA A 758 -23.39 40.64 1.49
N ALA A 759 -22.88 40.49 2.73
CA ALA A 759 -21.69 39.68 3.01
C ALA A 759 -21.95 38.18 2.77
N LEU A 760 -23.07 37.64 3.24
CA LEU A 760 -23.45 36.25 2.96
C LEU A 760 -23.71 35.99 1.47
N PHE A 761 -24.24 36.99 0.75
CA PHE A 761 -24.40 36.88 -0.71
C PHE A 761 -23.05 36.83 -1.45
N LEU A 762 -22.03 37.56 -0.96
CA LEU A 762 -20.67 37.43 -1.48
C LEU A 762 -20.13 36.00 -1.27
N ILE A 763 -20.28 35.43 -0.07
CA ILE A 763 -19.88 34.07 0.19
C ILE A 763 -20.66 33.07 -0.67
N LEU A 764 -21.98 33.24 -0.82
CA LEU A 764 -22.82 32.37 -1.67
C LEU A 764 -22.34 32.33 -3.13
N LYS A 765 -21.86 33.46 -3.65
CA LYS A 765 -21.34 33.55 -5.02
C LYS A 765 -19.94 32.98 -5.21
N ASN A 766 -19.22 32.69 -4.11
CA ASN A 766 -17.85 32.26 -4.13
C ASN A 766 -17.68 31.08 -3.14
N PRO A 767 -18.02 29.84 -3.57
CA PRO A 767 -18.02 28.66 -2.71
C PRO A 767 -16.68 28.36 -2.06
N MET A 768 -15.59 28.80 -2.67
CA MET A 768 -14.23 28.63 -2.14
C MET A 768 -13.95 29.41 -0.84
N LEU A 769 -14.81 30.38 -0.49
CA LEU A 769 -14.67 31.11 0.77
C LEU A 769 -14.99 30.21 1.96
N SER A 770 -13.95 29.87 2.74
CA SER A 770 -14.03 29.03 3.94
C SER A 770 -13.68 29.84 5.20
N PRO A 771 -14.36 29.63 6.34
CA PRO A 771 -13.96 30.22 7.62
C PRO A 771 -12.78 29.51 8.27
N PHE A 772 -12.34 28.40 7.70
CA PHE A 772 -11.24 27.57 8.19
C PHE A 772 -10.04 27.74 7.27
N LEU A 773 -8.85 27.80 7.87
CA LEU A 773 -7.62 27.60 7.12
C LEU A 773 -7.58 26.15 6.63
N GLU A 774 -7.06 25.94 5.47
CA GLU A 774 -6.90 24.64 4.83
C GLU A 774 -5.42 24.31 4.68
N ASP A 775 -5.09 23.01 4.75
CA ASP A 775 -3.74 22.52 4.63
C ASP A 775 -3.28 22.42 3.16
N GLY A 776 -2.00 22.18 2.99
CA GLY A 776 -1.41 21.92 1.69
C GLY A 776 -1.69 23.02 0.66
N LEU A 777 -2.18 22.61 -0.49
CA LEU A 777 -2.54 23.54 -1.58
C LEU A 777 -3.80 24.33 -1.29
N GLY A 778 -4.69 23.80 -0.44
CA GLY A 778 -5.98 24.39 -0.15
C GLY A 778 -6.89 24.45 -1.39
N LYS A 779 -7.94 25.25 -1.30
CA LYS A 779 -8.87 25.48 -2.42
C LYS A 779 -8.55 26.77 -3.21
N ALA A 780 -7.40 27.39 -2.97
CA ALA A 780 -7.06 28.70 -3.51
C ALA A 780 -6.82 28.73 -5.02
N ASP A 781 -6.76 27.58 -5.68
CA ASP A 781 -6.55 27.50 -7.13
C ASP A 781 -7.83 27.58 -7.96
N ASN A 782 -9.00 27.67 -7.32
CA ASN A 782 -10.25 27.85 -8.02
C ASN A 782 -10.51 29.32 -8.35
N GLU A 783 -10.92 29.60 -9.58
CA GLU A 783 -11.26 30.94 -9.99
C GLU A 783 -12.49 31.46 -9.24
N PHE A 784 -12.41 32.72 -8.71
CA PHE A 784 -13.55 33.39 -8.13
C PHE A 784 -14.68 33.52 -9.17
N GLY A 785 -15.88 33.14 -8.77
CA GLY A 785 -17.06 33.16 -9.63
C GLY A 785 -17.39 31.82 -10.29
N ASN A 786 -16.48 30.85 -10.29
CA ASN A 786 -16.84 29.46 -10.61
C ASN A 786 -17.62 28.86 -9.44
N PHE A 787 -18.80 28.32 -9.77
CA PHE A 787 -19.64 27.65 -8.78
C PHE A 787 -19.42 26.15 -8.89
N ASP A 788 -18.62 25.62 -7.98
CA ASP A 788 -18.51 24.19 -7.76
C ASP A 788 -18.98 23.88 -6.33
N ALA A 789 -19.95 22.98 -6.20
CA ALA A 789 -20.47 22.58 -4.89
C ALA A 789 -19.41 21.90 -4.02
N ASN A 790 -18.35 21.37 -4.63
CA ASN A 790 -17.24 20.73 -3.93
C ASN A 790 -16.29 21.73 -3.26
N ASP A 791 -16.33 23.00 -3.64
CA ASP A 791 -15.49 24.05 -3.06
C ASP A 791 -16.02 24.58 -1.72
N TRP A 792 -17.24 24.27 -1.38
CA TRP A 792 -17.85 24.75 -0.13
C TRP A 792 -17.25 24.05 1.09
N TRP A 793 -17.08 24.81 2.20
CA TRP A 793 -16.55 24.23 3.44
C TRP A 793 -17.51 23.20 4.02
N CYS A 794 -16.93 22.15 4.60
CA CYS A 794 -17.59 21.23 5.51
C CYS A 794 -17.31 21.63 6.97
N ALA A 795 -18.25 21.35 7.86
CA ALA A 795 -17.98 21.48 9.29
C ALA A 795 -16.91 20.46 9.70
N PRO A 796 -15.91 20.87 10.48
CA PRO A 796 -14.95 19.90 11.02
C PRO A 796 -15.68 18.80 11.83
N TYR A 797 -15.22 17.56 11.69
CA TYR A 797 -15.74 16.45 12.48
C TYR A 797 -15.44 16.68 13.97
N GLU A 798 -16.45 16.46 14.83
CA GLU A 798 -16.30 16.48 16.30
C GLU A 798 -15.88 15.10 16.84
N THR A 799 -16.12 14.03 16.08
CA THR A 799 -15.74 12.66 16.42
C THR A 799 -14.87 12.05 15.34
N GLU A 800 -13.98 11.17 15.74
CA GLU A 800 -13.15 10.35 14.86
C GLU A 800 -13.35 8.85 15.19
N TYR A 801 -13.19 7.98 14.20
CA TYR A 801 -13.30 6.55 14.42
C TYR A 801 -11.96 6.01 14.94
N ASP A 802 -11.96 5.50 16.16
CA ASP A 802 -10.81 4.82 16.74
C ASP A 802 -10.81 3.36 16.25
N GLU A 803 -9.93 3.06 15.33
CA GLU A 803 -9.78 1.71 14.75
C GLU A 803 -9.41 0.65 15.79
N THR A 804 -8.70 1.04 16.87
CA THR A 804 -8.28 0.13 17.94
C THR A 804 -9.46 -0.32 18.79
N THR A 805 -10.37 0.61 19.09
CA THR A 805 -11.54 0.31 19.93
C THR A 805 -12.81 0.03 19.13
N GLY A 806 -12.80 0.30 17.83
CA GLY A 806 -13.98 0.18 16.97
C GLY A 806 -15.13 1.13 17.35
N LYS A 807 -14.82 2.31 17.90
CA LYS A 807 -15.81 3.28 18.40
C LYS A 807 -15.51 4.68 17.89
N GLU A 808 -16.55 5.49 17.77
CA GLU A 808 -16.39 6.93 17.65
C GLU A 808 -15.89 7.52 18.97
N VAL A 809 -14.86 8.33 18.88
CA VAL A 809 -14.28 9.09 20.00
C VAL A 809 -14.23 10.56 19.64
N ASP A 810 -14.28 11.44 20.63
CA ASP A 810 -14.13 12.88 20.39
C ASP A 810 -12.76 13.17 19.80
N VAL A 811 -12.70 14.00 18.74
CA VAL A 811 -11.46 14.46 18.16
C VAL A 811 -10.62 15.17 19.21
N LYS A 812 -9.41 14.71 19.40
CA LYS A 812 -8.53 15.21 20.45
C LYS A 812 -8.03 16.61 20.12
N LEU A 813 -8.30 17.55 21.03
CA LEU A 813 -7.81 18.92 20.89
C LEU A 813 -6.26 18.93 20.84
N PRO A 814 -5.64 19.56 19.80
CA PRO A 814 -4.20 19.64 19.73
C PRO A 814 -3.61 20.46 20.89
N PRO A 815 -2.35 20.25 21.29
CA PRO A 815 -1.71 21.00 22.35
C PRO A 815 -1.67 22.50 22.01
N ARG A 816 -2.00 23.34 22.98
CA ARG A 816 -1.91 24.80 22.84
C ARG A 816 -0.45 25.24 22.64
N PRO A 817 -0.15 26.04 21.59
CA PRO A 817 1.16 26.65 21.41
C PRO A 817 1.63 27.45 22.63
N MET A 818 2.92 27.38 22.96
CA MET A 818 3.48 27.96 24.18
C MET A 818 3.35 29.50 24.25
N PHE A 819 3.40 30.18 23.10
CA PHE A 819 3.28 31.63 23.00
C PHE A 819 1.84 32.15 23.19
N LEU A 820 0.84 31.30 23.13
CA LEU A 820 -0.55 31.68 23.34
C LEU A 820 -0.92 31.63 24.80
N THR A 821 -1.64 32.65 25.27
CA THR A 821 -2.27 32.62 26.58
C THR A 821 -3.48 31.68 26.60
N ALA A 822 -3.83 31.17 27.75
CA ALA A 822 -5.07 30.38 27.92
C ALA A 822 -6.31 31.17 27.48
N ALA A 823 -6.35 32.48 27.73
CA ALA A 823 -7.48 33.34 27.33
C ALA A 823 -7.63 33.42 25.81
N GLN A 824 -6.53 33.54 25.06
CA GLN A 824 -6.56 33.54 23.59
C GLN A 824 -7.02 32.20 23.05
N SER A 825 -6.50 31.10 23.56
CA SER A 825 -6.91 29.76 23.15
C SER A 825 -8.39 29.49 23.44
N ASN A 826 -8.87 29.84 24.63
CA ASN A 826 -10.28 29.71 24.98
C ASN A 826 -11.20 30.58 24.08
N ALA A 827 -10.76 31.78 23.72
CA ALA A 827 -11.49 32.61 22.78
C ALA A 827 -11.58 31.95 21.38
N ALA A 828 -10.47 31.36 20.90
CA ALA A 828 -10.45 30.64 19.63
C ALA A 828 -11.40 29.44 19.63
N GLN A 829 -11.38 28.65 20.69
CA GLN A 829 -12.30 27.49 20.83
C GLN A 829 -13.76 27.94 20.87
N ALA A 830 -14.07 29.08 21.52
CA ALA A 830 -15.42 29.65 21.53
C ALA A 830 -15.84 30.15 20.13
N GLU A 831 -14.92 30.71 19.34
CA GLU A 831 -15.15 31.07 17.93
C GLU A 831 -15.36 29.81 17.10
N HIS A 832 -14.47 28.81 17.22
CA HIS A 832 -14.52 27.54 16.49
C HIS A 832 -15.86 26.82 16.74
N LYS A 833 -16.27 26.68 18.00
CA LYS A 833 -17.56 26.09 18.35
C LYS A 833 -18.76 26.78 17.70
N LYS A 834 -18.72 28.10 17.56
CA LYS A 834 -19.79 28.84 16.85
C LYS A 834 -19.78 28.56 15.36
N LEU A 835 -18.59 28.39 14.74
CA LEU A 835 -18.47 28.08 13.33
C LEU A 835 -18.92 26.65 13.04
N VAL A 836 -18.51 25.67 13.86
CA VAL A 836 -19.00 24.29 13.75
C VAL A 836 -20.53 24.23 13.87
N ALA A 837 -21.11 24.98 14.78
CA ALA A 837 -22.58 25.07 14.95
C ALA A 837 -23.33 25.69 13.75
N ILE A 838 -22.64 26.37 12.82
CA ILE A 838 -23.20 26.81 11.54
C ILE A 838 -23.42 25.62 10.60
N GLY A 839 -22.60 24.56 10.72
CA GLY A 839 -22.63 23.38 9.87
C GLY A 839 -21.98 23.61 8.50
N ASP A 840 -22.28 22.70 7.58
CA ASP A 840 -21.77 22.73 6.21
C ASP A 840 -22.31 23.91 5.42
N ALA A 841 -21.47 24.49 4.57
CA ALA A 841 -21.85 25.65 3.77
C ALA A 841 -23.08 25.41 2.88
N PRO A 842 -23.25 24.29 2.16
CA PRO A 842 -24.43 24.04 1.35
C PRO A 842 -25.74 24.12 2.14
N ASN A 843 -25.78 23.50 3.29
CA ASN A 843 -26.95 23.50 4.18
C ASN A 843 -27.24 24.90 4.74
N PHE A 844 -26.21 25.53 5.28
CA PHE A 844 -26.32 26.89 5.84
C PHE A 844 -26.76 27.92 4.78
N MET A 845 -26.12 27.91 3.61
CA MET A 845 -26.45 28.86 2.55
C MET A 845 -27.84 28.58 1.94
N GLY A 846 -28.22 27.33 1.77
CA GLY A 846 -29.54 26.89 1.35
C GLY A 846 -30.66 27.44 2.26
N GLU A 847 -30.47 27.33 3.58
CA GLU A 847 -31.41 27.94 4.56
C GLU A 847 -31.50 29.46 4.41
N LYS A 848 -30.35 30.13 4.22
CA LYS A 848 -30.33 31.58 4.05
C LYS A 848 -31.01 32.00 2.76
N VAL A 849 -30.82 31.30 1.67
CA VAL A 849 -31.53 31.56 0.40
C VAL A 849 -33.04 31.37 0.56
N LEU A 850 -33.49 30.30 1.21
CA LEU A 850 -34.90 30.09 1.50
C LEU A 850 -35.50 31.16 2.40
N GLU A 851 -34.76 31.63 3.42
CA GLU A 851 -35.16 32.76 4.26
C GLU A 851 -35.32 34.02 3.43
N TRP A 852 -34.38 34.32 2.53
CA TRP A 852 -34.45 35.50 1.66
C TRP A 852 -35.61 35.43 0.65
N ALA A 853 -35.87 34.26 0.07
CA ALA A 853 -37.00 34.02 -0.81
C ALA A 853 -38.34 34.34 -0.16
N ARG A 854 -38.51 33.95 1.08
CA ARG A 854 -39.73 34.22 1.88
C ARG A 854 -39.90 35.71 2.17
N LEU A 855 -38.80 36.42 2.44
CA LEU A 855 -38.81 37.84 2.79
C LEU A 855 -38.88 38.78 1.58
N ALA A 856 -38.38 38.37 0.46
CA ALA A 856 -38.31 39.14 -0.77
C ALA A 856 -38.49 38.25 -2.01
N PRO A 857 -39.69 37.70 -2.28
CA PRO A 857 -39.90 36.70 -3.33
C PRO A 857 -39.69 37.23 -4.76
N THR A 858 -39.53 38.53 -4.94
CA THR A 858 -39.23 39.17 -6.22
C THR A 858 -37.76 39.56 -6.39
N ASP A 859 -36.93 39.27 -5.40
CA ASP A 859 -35.49 39.52 -5.48
C ASP A 859 -34.84 38.57 -6.45
N LYS A 860 -34.25 39.07 -7.55
CA LYS A 860 -33.60 38.24 -8.58
C LYS A 860 -32.32 37.52 -8.11
N ARG A 861 -31.84 37.81 -6.90
CA ARG A 861 -30.67 37.15 -6.29
C ARG A 861 -31.01 35.85 -5.55
N VAL A 862 -32.26 35.57 -5.44
CA VAL A 862 -32.88 34.40 -4.84
C VAL A 862 -33.59 33.61 -5.93
#